data_95d2069429399c33b7710977ad563bb2
#
_entry.id   95d2069429399c33b7710977ad563bb2
#
_cell.length_a   1.000
_cell.length_b   1.000
_cell.length_c   1.000
_cell.angle_alpha   90.00
_cell.angle_beta   90.00
_cell.angle_gamma   90.00
#
_symmetry.space_group_name_H-M   'P 1'
#
loop_
_entity.id
_entity.type
_entity.pdbx_description
1 polymer ?
#
loop_
_entity_poly.entity_id
_entity_poly.type
_entity_poly.pdbx_seq_one_letter_code
_entity_poly.pdbx_strand_id
1 'polypeptide(L)'
;MRVILTKKLTHQSKIINIQNIFKAFSPQNNDELVASWINNGSIFNESGIFENSEPYFIGEARKTTQNLQDIGEQIDEKYNKFATILRKHNISSKENAFDKLVNLFLCKIVDEIKNKDNLKFTYKGDLADSFFDMQDRLEELYQIGMKEFLNEEVTYINDDVIDSSFLEFKDNALKQTIKKYFLELKFFSSNNFAFLEVYNKELFNKNAIVLKEIIQEFENLRLKSNKPNQFLGNLFEMFLDGGFQQSEGQFFTPFPIVKFIIRSLPLNELIENDKNLSIIDYACGAGHFLIEYANELKHYIAPSELSAFYSQIYGIEKEYRLSKVSKVSAFMYGQEDINIVYADGLKSHKNIKDGTFSLLVANPPYSVKGFLQTLDDEDRQKFSLNEFANDESNNIECFFIERAYQLLKPHGIAAIILPSSFLNKSTPKIYEKAREIVLKNFKIIAICELSNKTFGKTGTNTITLFLKKRFEPPRYADILSDRAINNFINDDGYKDENLLADYAKFQDFDENELGEFLNKNIKNTIFESEIFKDYEREFEKSNAYKELIGNFDKPKFKRIEFEKTPEFKDINNDKKALNEALKNFKIPQWRKDELKNEAFVKFAKEIELEKIYYFTLAKSQQNVLIIKSPTENKEQKEFENFQKDNQFWLEDYALFLALNKKFKGRMWKNDELDEAQKQIISSIKGMDIMNTPLYNPKDKDDNLKLSFLIRQNFNADLKQIPGNLTKFASVSKLVDMVDFKKPKFDKAINLSVKSSVEIVSKFPLVRLGECGDFFMGGTPSRNISQYWNGDIKWLTIGDYANFDLILDTKEKITDLGIQNSSAKVVKSGCIVVSIYATIGRVGILGSDMATNQAIVALKVNQNFINKYVMYSIDYFKFQMFDKTITTSQKNINLEILKSIKIPNPPREIQEKIVAECEKVY
;
A
#
# COMPACT_ATOMS: atom_id res chain seq x y z
N MET A 1 -37.75 50.39 -30.85
CA MET A 1 -37.98 48.98 -30.77
C MET A 1 -37.95 48.25 -32.13
N ARG A 2 -38.76 48.67 -33.16
CA ARG A 2 -38.71 48.12 -34.51
C ARG A 2 -37.33 48.18 -35.19
N VAL A 3 -36.55 49.21 -34.97
CA VAL A 3 -35.24 49.40 -35.65
C VAL A 3 -34.11 48.50 -34.99
N ILE A 4 -34.19 48.22 -33.70
CA ILE A 4 -33.22 47.38 -32.97
C ILE A 4 -33.49 45.91 -33.29
N LEU A 5 -34.76 45.52 -33.36
CA LEU A 5 -35.15 44.13 -33.71
C LEU A 5 -34.74 43.80 -35.15
N THR A 6 -34.84 44.75 -36.10
CA THR A 6 -34.50 44.50 -37.52
C THR A 6 -33.03 44.32 -37.78
N LYS A 7 -32.12 44.88 -36.98
CA LYS A 7 -30.67 44.70 -37.15
C LYS A 7 -30.13 43.38 -36.57
N LYS A 8 -30.83 42.77 -35.59
CA LYS A 8 -30.47 41.45 -34.99
C LYS A 8 -31.18 40.26 -35.70
N LEU A 9 -32.13 40.50 -36.58
CA LEU A 9 -33.04 39.47 -37.16
C LEU A 9 -32.73 39.11 -38.61
N THR A 10 -31.49 39.00 -38.95
CA THR A 10 -31.11 38.49 -40.30
C THR A 10 -31.19 36.97 -40.43
N HIS A 11 -31.54 36.25 -39.35
CA HIS A 11 -31.75 34.77 -39.43
C HIS A 11 -33.22 34.39 -39.35
N GLN A 12 -33.74 33.69 -40.35
CA GLN A 12 -35.14 33.19 -40.45
C GLN A 12 -35.62 32.42 -39.19
N SER A 13 -34.75 31.66 -38.52
CA SER A 13 -35.09 30.91 -37.30
C SER A 13 -35.38 31.82 -36.09
N LYS A 14 -34.73 32.99 -35.98
CA LYS A 14 -34.97 33.97 -34.90
C LYS A 14 -36.27 34.74 -35.12
N ILE A 15 -36.65 35.02 -36.40
CA ILE A 15 -37.94 35.62 -36.76
C ILE A 15 -39.11 34.73 -36.37
N ILE A 16 -38.98 33.42 -36.60
CA ILE A 16 -39.99 32.44 -36.24
C ILE A 16 -40.20 32.39 -34.72
N ASN A 17 -39.13 32.45 -33.97
CA ASN A 17 -39.17 32.42 -32.49
C ASN A 17 -39.87 33.66 -31.91
N ILE A 18 -39.59 34.87 -32.46
CA ILE A 18 -40.25 36.09 -32.06
C ILE A 18 -41.75 36.07 -32.41
N GLN A 19 -42.06 35.56 -33.58
CA GLN A 19 -43.49 35.41 -33.97
C GLN A 19 -44.25 34.46 -33.07
N ASN A 20 -43.61 33.41 -32.59
CA ASN A 20 -44.19 32.44 -31.64
C ASN A 20 -44.41 33.04 -30.27
N ILE A 21 -43.46 33.88 -29.79
CA ILE A 21 -43.57 34.60 -28.53
C ILE A 21 -44.74 35.62 -28.60
N PHE A 22 -44.82 36.41 -29.67
CA PHE A 22 -45.94 37.32 -29.87
C PHE A 22 -47.29 36.59 -29.95
N LYS A 23 -47.34 35.39 -30.52
CA LYS A 23 -48.54 34.55 -30.54
C LYS A 23 -48.90 33.96 -29.16
N ALA A 24 -47.91 33.63 -28.33
CA ALA A 24 -48.15 33.08 -26.98
C ALA A 24 -48.75 34.11 -26.03
N PHE A 25 -48.47 35.39 -26.20
CA PHE A 25 -49.00 36.45 -25.36
C PHE A 25 -50.32 37.07 -25.79
N SER A 26 -50.75 36.88 -27.07
CA SER A 26 -52.02 37.39 -27.62
C SER A 26 -52.45 38.73 -27.05
N PRO A 27 -51.61 39.76 -26.99
CA PRO A 27 -52.03 41.03 -26.48
C PRO A 27 -53.04 41.67 -27.44
N GLN A 28 -54.07 42.25 -26.88
CA GLN A 28 -55.14 42.81 -27.68
C GLN A 28 -54.77 44.15 -28.38
N ASN A 29 -53.77 44.84 -27.83
CA ASN A 29 -53.19 46.06 -28.39
C ASN A 29 -51.70 46.23 -28.03
N ASN A 30 -51.03 47.25 -28.63
CA ASN A 30 -49.63 47.55 -28.41
C ASN A 30 -49.33 48.04 -26.99
N ASP A 31 -50.30 48.69 -26.34
CA ASP A 31 -50.09 49.24 -24.99
C ASP A 31 -50.10 48.18 -23.95
N GLU A 32 -50.88 47.13 -24.07
CA GLU A 32 -50.86 45.94 -23.23
C GLU A 32 -49.56 45.14 -23.41
N LEU A 33 -49.03 45.08 -24.62
CA LEU A 33 -47.75 44.49 -24.94
C LEU A 33 -46.59 45.23 -24.23
N VAL A 34 -46.63 46.58 -24.31
CA VAL A 34 -45.62 47.44 -23.65
C VAL A 34 -45.76 47.39 -22.14
N ALA A 35 -46.97 47.41 -21.60
CA ALA A 35 -47.25 47.26 -20.16
C ALA A 35 -46.81 45.92 -19.61
N SER A 36 -47.10 44.83 -20.33
CA SER A 36 -46.64 43.46 -20.00
C SER A 36 -45.14 43.34 -20.06
N TRP A 37 -44.49 43.99 -21.02
CA TRP A 37 -43.03 44.02 -21.15
C TRP A 37 -42.34 44.83 -20.02
N ILE A 38 -42.92 45.94 -19.61
CA ILE A 38 -42.41 46.78 -18.50
C ILE A 38 -42.59 46.07 -17.14
N ASN A 39 -43.77 45.41 -16.97
CA ASN A 39 -44.11 44.82 -15.67
C ASN A 39 -43.57 43.40 -15.46
N ASN A 40 -43.28 42.64 -16.54
CA ASN A 40 -42.77 41.27 -16.50
C ASN A 40 -41.51 41.13 -17.34
N GLY A 41 -40.41 41.77 -16.89
CA GLY A 41 -39.08 41.59 -17.49
C GLY A 41 -38.64 40.16 -17.69
N SER A 42 -39.20 39.23 -16.86
CA SER A 42 -38.96 37.79 -16.92
C SER A 42 -39.47 37.12 -18.22
N ILE A 43 -40.48 37.66 -18.90
CA ILE A 43 -41.05 37.10 -20.13
C ILE A 43 -39.99 37.01 -21.24
N PHE A 44 -39.10 37.98 -21.31
CA PHE A 44 -38.06 38.01 -22.31
C PHE A 44 -36.80 37.24 -21.87
N ASN A 45 -36.60 37.07 -20.58
CA ASN A 45 -35.50 36.28 -20.00
C ASN A 45 -35.78 34.76 -20.12
N GLU A 46 -37.00 34.32 -19.78
CA GLU A 46 -37.37 32.90 -19.87
C GLU A 46 -37.55 32.41 -21.32
N SER A 47 -37.74 33.34 -22.27
CA SER A 47 -37.93 32.99 -23.68
C SER A 47 -36.64 32.92 -24.51
N GLY A 48 -35.46 33.11 -23.91
CA GLY A 48 -34.17 32.93 -24.57
C GLY A 48 -33.80 33.95 -25.65
N ILE A 49 -34.58 34.98 -25.86
CA ILE A 49 -34.29 36.00 -26.90
C ILE A 49 -33.33 37.09 -26.34
N PHE A 50 -33.44 37.36 -25.04
CA PHE A 50 -32.61 38.32 -24.33
C PHE A 50 -32.01 37.78 -23.03
N GLU A 51 -31.83 36.51 -22.96
CA GLU A 51 -31.20 35.84 -21.77
C GLU A 51 -29.91 36.56 -21.44
N ASN A 52 -29.86 37.17 -20.24
CA ASN A 52 -28.70 37.80 -19.65
C ASN A 52 -28.00 38.88 -20.53
N SER A 53 -28.62 39.42 -21.55
CA SER A 53 -28.07 40.56 -22.30
C SER A 53 -28.82 41.82 -21.93
N GLU A 54 -28.13 42.84 -21.45
CA GLU A 54 -28.65 44.18 -21.42
C GLU A 54 -29.17 44.52 -22.84
N PRO A 55 -30.42 44.94 -23.04
CA PRO A 55 -31.05 45.08 -24.36
C PRO A 55 -30.41 46.11 -25.30
N TYR A 56 -29.45 46.87 -24.79
CA TYR A 56 -28.80 48.00 -25.47
C TYR A 56 -27.30 47.85 -25.70
N PHE A 57 -26.74 46.68 -25.33
CA PHE A 57 -25.30 46.45 -25.53
C PHE A 57 -25.03 46.05 -26.98
N ILE A 58 -24.75 47.01 -27.83
CA ILE A 58 -24.23 46.80 -29.20
C ILE A 58 -22.70 46.73 -29.07
N GLY A 59 -22.21 45.66 -28.48
CA GLY A 59 -20.80 45.37 -28.30
C GLY A 59 -20.68 43.88 -27.91
N GLU A 60 -19.52 43.29 -28.17
CA GLU A 60 -19.21 41.98 -27.61
C GLU A 60 -19.32 42.11 -26.10
N ALA A 61 -20.24 41.33 -25.47
CA ALA A 61 -20.28 41.20 -24.02
C ALA A 61 -18.97 40.55 -23.59
N ARG A 62 -18.01 41.36 -23.11
CA ARG A 62 -16.72 40.86 -22.64
C ARG A 62 -16.97 40.04 -21.39
N LYS A 63 -16.72 38.76 -21.48
CA LYS A 63 -16.70 37.91 -20.29
C LYS A 63 -15.44 38.21 -19.48
N THR A 64 -15.62 38.41 -18.19
CA THR A 64 -14.51 38.67 -17.24
C THR A 64 -14.45 37.55 -16.24
N THR A 65 -13.35 37.41 -15.54
CA THR A 65 -13.20 36.42 -14.45
C THR A 65 -14.19 36.64 -13.31
N GLN A 66 -14.77 37.86 -13.16
CA GLN A 66 -15.79 38.10 -12.12
C GLN A 66 -17.15 37.44 -12.44
N ASN A 67 -17.43 37.17 -13.70
CA ASN A 67 -18.65 36.53 -14.15
C ASN A 67 -18.61 35.01 -14.04
N LEU A 68 -17.47 34.41 -13.66
CA LEU A 68 -17.28 32.97 -13.58
C LEU A 68 -17.78 32.44 -12.24
N GLN A 69 -18.43 31.28 -12.29
CA GLN A 69 -18.87 30.51 -11.12
C GLN A 69 -17.79 29.50 -10.70
N ASP A 70 -17.54 29.37 -9.40
CA ASP A 70 -16.57 28.37 -8.90
C ASP A 70 -17.07 26.95 -9.22
N ILE A 71 -16.19 26.11 -9.74
CA ILE A 71 -16.51 24.73 -10.19
C ILE A 71 -16.95 23.79 -9.06
N GLY A 72 -16.62 24.08 -7.84
CA GLY A 72 -16.70 23.39 -6.56
C GLY A 72 -17.70 22.24 -6.35
N GLU A 73 -18.97 22.37 -6.73
CA GLU A 73 -20.02 21.40 -6.40
C GLU A 73 -20.67 20.67 -7.60
N GLN A 74 -20.26 21.04 -8.81
CA GLN A 74 -20.91 20.57 -10.05
C GLN A 74 -20.11 19.50 -10.80
N ILE A 75 -19.15 18.84 -10.14
CA ILE A 75 -18.20 17.90 -10.79
C ILE A 75 -18.94 16.75 -11.49
N ASP A 76 -19.82 16.05 -10.77
CA ASP A 76 -20.54 14.90 -11.30
C ASP A 76 -21.52 15.30 -12.40
N GLU A 77 -22.16 16.45 -12.26
CA GLU A 77 -23.07 16.99 -13.29
C GLU A 77 -22.29 17.30 -14.57
N LYS A 78 -21.14 17.98 -14.46
CA LYS A 78 -20.29 18.33 -15.59
C LYS A 78 -19.69 17.09 -16.28
N TYR A 79 -19.29 16.10 -15.50
CA TYR A 79 -18.87 14.80 -16.05
C TYR A 79 -20.00 14.15 -16.86
N ASN A 80 -21.20 14.06 -16.29
CA ASN A 80 -22.34 13.45 -16.96
C ASN A 80 -22.74 14.18 -18.24
N LYS A 81 -22.67 15.51 -18.24
CA LYS A 81 -22.92 16.33 -19.44
C LYS A 81 -21.85 16.10 -20.50
N PHE A 82 -20.58 16.13 -20.12
CA PHE A 82 -19.47 15.82 -21.04
C PHE A 82 -19.59 14.41 -21.63
N ALA A 83 -19.82 13.38 -20.80
CA ALA A 83 -20.04 12.01 -21.25
C ALA A 83 -21.28 11.89 -22.18
N THR A 84 -22.30 12.71 -21.98
CA THR A 84 -23.49 12.78 -22.85
C THR A 84 -23.16 13.39 -24.20
N ILE A 85 -22.33 14.46 -24.23
CA ILE A 85 -21.84 15.04 -25.47
C ILE A 85 -21.05 14.01 -26.28
N LEU A 86 -20.13 13.29 -25.66
CA LEU A 86 -19.35 12.23 -26.33
C LEU A 86 -20.26 11.15 -26.94
N ARG A 87 -21.24 10.67 -26.17
CA ARG A 87 -22.21 9.67 -26.66
C ARG A 87 -23.06 10.17 -27.79
N LYS A 88 -23.54 11.43 -27.71
CA LYS A 88 -24.33 12.09 -28.76
C LYS A 88 -23.59 12.12 -30.11
N HIS A 89 -22.29 12.27 -30.09
CA HIS A 89 -21.44 12.35 -31.27
C HIS A 89 -20.72 11.04 -31.60
N ASN A 90 -21.09 9.91 -30.96
CA ASN A 90 -20.53 8.57 -31.17
C ASN A 90 -18.97 8.51 -30.90
N ILE A 91 -18.47 9.28 -29.96
CA ILE A 91 -17.06 9.26 -29.59
C ILE A 91 -16.86 8.15 -28.55
N SER A 92 -16.20 7.05 -28.97
CA SER A 92 -16.00 5.85 -28.17
C SER A 92 -14.71 5.88 -27.35
N SER A 93 -13.66 6.54 -27.85
CA SER A 93 -12.36 6.64 -27.18
C SER A 93 -12.42 7.67 -26.06
N LYS A 94 -12.75 7.21 -24.86
CA LYS A 94 -12.83 8.05 -23.67
C LYS A 94 -11.48 8.66 -23.28
N GLU A 95 -10.39 7.89 -23.39
CA GLU A 95 -9.04 8.34 -23.08
C GLU A 95 -8.60 9.49 -23.98
N ASN A 96 -8.77 9.36 -25.31
CA ASN A 96 -8.47 10.45 -26.23
C ASN A 96 -9.32 11.68 -25.94
N ALA A 97 -10.62 11.50 -25.65
CA ALA A 97 -11.50 12.60 -25.30
C ALA A 97 -11.05 13.31 -24.01
N PHE A 98 -10.56 12.57 -23.03
CA PHE A 98 -10.01 13.15 -21.81
C PHE A 98 -8.74 13.98 -22.08
N ASP A 99 -7.81 13.49 -22.91
CA ASP A 99 -6.61 14.26 -23.30
C ASP A 99 -6.98 15.62 -23.90
N LYS A 100 -8.00 15.63 -24.77
CA LYS A 100 -8.46 16.89 -25.40
C LYS A 100 -9.12 17.80 -24.36
N LEU A 101 -9.83 17.24 -23.38
CA LEU A 101 -10.42 18.00 -22.29
C LEU A 101 -9.33 18.63 -21.41
N VAL A 102 -8.25 17.91 -21.08
CA VAL A 102 -7.10 18.47 -20.34
C VAL A 102 -6.45 19.62 -21.12
N ASN A 103 -6.33 19.49 -22.45
CA ASN A 103 -5.85 20.58 -23.30
C ASN A 103 -6.75 21.81 -23.20
N LEU A 104 -8.07 21.64 -23.24
CA LEU A 104 -9.03 22.72 -23.08
C LEU A 104 -8.96 23.36 -21.70
N PHE A 105 -8.76 22.57 -20.64
CA PHE A 105 -8.58 23.12 -19.29
C PHE A 105 -7.30 23.92 -19.15
N LEU A 106 -6.21 23.50 -19.79
CA LEU A 106 -5.00 24.29 -19.86
C LEU A 106 -5.26 25.64 -20.53
N CYS A 107 -5.96 25.65 -21.69
CA CYS A 107 -6.37 26.90 -22.38
C CYS A 107 -7.18 27.80 -21.44
N LYS A 108 -8.15 27.23 -20.74
CA LYS A 108 -9.02 28.00 -19.85
C LYS A 108 -8.29 28.58 -18.66
N ILE A 109 -7.36 27.83 -18.04
CA ILE A 109 -6.53 28.36 -16.94
C ILE A 109 -5.63 29.51 -17.41
N VAL A 110 -4.99 29.34 -18.59
CA VAL A 110 -4.21 30.43 -19.22
C VAL A 110 -5.05 31.69 -19.41
N ASP A 111 -6.26 31.51 -19.91
CA ASP A 111 -7.20 32.57 -20.17
C ASP A 111 -7.62 33.30 -18.89
N GLU A 112 -7.97 32.54 -17.82
CA GLU A 112 -8.31 33.11 -16.52
C GLU A 112 -7.15 33.87 -15.86
N ILE A 113 -5.89 33.52 -16.18
CA ILE A 113 -4.70 34.23 -15.64
C ILE A 113 -4.35 35.48 -16.49
N LYS A 114 -4.31 35.30 -17.82
CA LYS A 114 -3.78 36.31 -18.74
C LYS A 114 -4.83 37.31 -19.23
N ASN A 115 -6.07 36.88 -19.41
CA ASN A 115 -7.12 37.69 -20.08
C ASN A 115 -8.30 38.01 -19.14
N LYS A 116 -8.02 38.36 -17.88
CA LYS A 116 -9.01 38.54 -16.79
C LYS A 116 -10.23 39.39 -17.16
N ASP A 117 -10.01 40.45 -17.99
CA ASP A 117 -11.02 41.42 -18.36
C ASP A 117 -11.65 41.16 -19.74
N ASN A 118 -11.16 40.17 -20.47
CA ASN A 118 -11.68 39.80 -21.80
C ASN A 118 -11.34 38.32 -22.09
N LEU A 119 -12.12 37.41 -21.54
CA LEU A 119 -11.87 35.97 -21.67
C LEU A 119 -12.03 35.50 -23.12
N LYS A 120 -11.05 34.72 -23.59
CA LYS A 120 -10.98 34.16 -24.95
C LYS A 120 -11.57 32.77 -25.04
N PHE A 121 -11.59 32.02 -23.92
CA PHE A 121 -12.19 30.69 -23.85
C PHE A 121 -13.71 30.78 -23.80
N THR A 122 -14.29 31.11 -24.93
CA THR A 122 -15.73 31.28 -25.08
C THR A 122 -16.12 31.11 -26.55
N TYR A 123 -17.36 30.69 -26.77
CA TYR A 123 -17.98 30.72 -28.09
C TYR A 123 -18.82 32.00 -28.24
N LYS A 124 -18.44 32.87 -29.16
CA LYS A 124 -19.07 34.20 -29.32
C LYS A 124 -20.40 34.21 -30.07
N GLY A 125 -20.84 33.03 -30.52
CA GLY A 125 -22.10 32.84 -31.28
C GLY A 125 -21.90 32.78 -32.78
N ASP A 126 -22.87 32.12 -33.49
CA ASP A 126 -22.76 31.77 -34.91
C ASP A 126 -22.62 32.99 -35.89
N LEU A 127 -22.90 34.20 -35.43
CA LEU A 127 -22.74 35.41 -36.24
C LEU A 127 -21.43 36.15 -36.02
N ALA A 128 -20.78 35.90 -34.90
CA ALA A 128 -19.59 36.64 -34.47
C ALA A 128 -18.34 35.74 -34.41
N ASP A 129 -18.52 34.44 -34.62
CA ASP A 129 -17.44 33.49 -34.43
C ASP A 129 -17.53 32.35 -35.45
N SER A 130 -16.53 32.20 -36.29
CA SER A 130 -16.41 31.00 -37.12
C SER A 130 -15.74 29.89 -36.30
N PHE A 131 -15.90 28.65 -36.76
CA PHE A 131 -15.20 27.50 -36.14
C PHE A 131 -13.66 27.66 -36.25
N PHE A 132 -13.17 28.33 -37.27
CA PHE A 132 -11.74 28.61 -37.41
C PHE A 132 -11.28 29.61 -36.34
N ASP A 133 -12.01 30.75 -36.17
CA ASP A 133 -11.67 31.76 -35.15
C ASP A 133 -11.68 31.20 -33.74
N MET A 134 -12.66 30.36 -33.46
CA MET A 134 -12.74 29.65 -32.17
C MET A 134 -11.52 28.74 -31.93
N GLN A 135 -11.12 27.95 -32.93
CA GLN A 135 -10.00 27.04 -32.79
C GLN A 135 -8.66 27.78 -32.72
N ASP A 136 -8.48 28.86 -33.48
CA ASP A 136 -7.30 29.72 -33.41
C ASP A 136 -7.08 30.31 -32.02
N ARG A 137 -8.12 30.83 -31.39
CA ARG A 137 -8.01 31.33 -30.02
C ARG A 137 -7.61 30.25 -29.04
N LEU A 138 -8.12 29.01 -29.21
CA LEU A 138 -7.74 27.89 -28.36
C LEU A 138 -6.29 27.45 -28.59
N GLU A 139 -5.82 27.40 -29.84
CA GLU A 139 -4.45 27.04 -30.18
C GLU A 139 -3.46 28.07 -29.63
N GLU A 140 -3.78 29.39 -29.69
CA GLU A 140 -2.96 30.44 -29.06
C GLU A 140 -2.86 30.25 -27.55
N LEU A 141 -3.99 29.99 -26.88
CA LEU A 141 -4.02 29.72 -25.43
C LEU A 141 -3.25 28.46 -25.09
N TYR A 142 -3.37 27.42 -25.91
CA TYR A 142 -2.67 26.16 -25.75
C TYR A 142 -1.16 26.33 -25.90
N GLN A 143 -0.70 27.07 -26.94
CA GLN A 143 0.71 27.36 -27.13
C GLN A 143 1.32 28.11 -25.93
N ILE A 144 0.61 29.11 -25.41
CA ILE A 144 1.02 29.85 -24.21
C ILE A 144 1.10 28.89 -23.01
N GLY A 145 0.09 28.06 -22.82
CA GLY A 145 0.04 27.12 -21.72
C GLY A 145 1.13 26.06 -21.77
N MET A 146 1.40 25.51 -22.94
CA MET A 146 2.47 24.53 -23.14
C MET A 146 3.84 25.15 -22.84
N LYS A 147 4.09 26.35 -23.35
CA LYS A 147 5.38 27.04 -23.17
C LYS A 147 5.60 27.52 -21.74
N GLU A 148 4.65 28.27 -21.17
CA GLU A 148 4.85 28.91 -19.86
C GLU A 148 4.62 27.96 -18.68
N PHE A 149 3.69 27.01 -18.79
CA PHE A 149 3.31 26.14 -17.67
C PHE A 149 3.93 24.75 -17.75
N LEU A 150 4.11 24.23 -18.98
CA LEU A 150 4.67 22.90 -19.16
C LEU A 150 6.14 22.93 -19.57
N ASN A 151 6.65 24.13 -19.92
CA ASN A 151 8.00 24.33 -20.47
C ASN A 151 8.25 23.46 -21.74
N GLU A 152 7.21 23.34 -22.57
CA GLU A 152 7.22 22.60 -23.82
C GLU A 152 6.87 23.54 -24.98
N GLU A 153 7.64 23.49 -26.04
CA GLU A 153 7.36 24.30 -27.24
C GLU A 153 6.44 23.55 -28.20
N VAL A 154 5.29 24.14 -28.48
CA VAL A 154 4.35 23.68 -29.50
C VAL A 154 4.41 24.61 -30.69
N THR A 155 4.63 24.07 -31.88
CA THR A 155 4.63 24.86 -33.11
C THR A 155 3.21 25.22 -33.50
N TYR A 156 2.91 26.49 -33.47
CA TYR A 156 1.67 27.07 -33.96
C TYR A 156 1.94 28.35 -34.70
N ILE A 157 1.39 28.50 -35.89
CA ILE A 157 1.55 29.67 -36.73
C ILE A 157 0.20 30.41 -36.81
N ASN A 158 0.12 31.63 -36.25
CA ASN A 158 -1.08 32.45 -36.31
C ASN A 158 -1.28 33.06 -37.72
N ASP A 159 -2.47 33.57 -37.98
CA ASP A 159 -2.85 34.12 -39.30
C ASP A 159 -2.03 35.34 -39.68
N ASP A 160 -1.61 36.17 -38.69
CA ASP A 160 -0.77 37.35 -38.92
C ASP A 160 0.60 36.97 -39.47
N VAL A 161 1.18 35.88 -38.98
CA VAL A 161 2.45 35.34 -39.50
C VAL A 161 2.28 34.82 -40.92
N ILE A 162 1.18 34.08 -41.18
CA ILE A 162 0.85 33.62 -42.53
C ILE A 162 0.67 34.80 -43.49
N ASP A 163 -0.08 35.80 -43.09
CA ASP A 163 -0.34 36.97 -43.91
C ASP A 163 0.93 37.82 -44.20
N SER A 164 1.74 38.04 -43.16
CA SER A 164 3.03 38.74 -43.28
C SER A 164 4.03 38.03 -44.20
N SER A 165 4.06 36.67 -44.15
CA SER A 165 4.94 35.85 -44.99
C SER A 165 4.64 35.98 -46.51
N PHE A 166 3.44 36.41 -46.89
CA PHE A 166 3.02 36.57 -48.27
C PHE A 166 2.90 38.03 -48.76
N LEU A 167 3.35 39.02 -47.95
CA LEU A 167 3.23 40.43 -48.31
C LEU A 167 3.94 40.80 -49.65
N GLU A 168 5.08 40.18 -49.93
CA GLU A 168 5.88 40.44 -51.13
C GLU A 168 5.49 39.56 -52.34
N PHE A 169 4.49 38.67 -52.21
CA PHE A 169 4.09 37.78 -53.28
C PHE A 169 3.28 38.50 -54.35
N LYS A 170 3.78 38.58 -55.58
CA LYS A 170 3.19 39.37 -56.67
C LYS A 170 1.99 38.70 -57.38
N ASP A 171 1.93 37.38 -57.39
CA ASP A 171 0.80 36.64 -57.99
C ASP A 171 -0.29 36.37 -56.94
N ASN A 172 -1.39 37.15 -57.05
CA ASN A 172 -2.49 37.01 -56.09
C ASN A 172 -3.24 35.68 -56.16
N ALA A 173 -3.35 35.06 -57.32
CA ALA A 173 -4.06 33.77 -57.44
C ALA A 173 -3.25 32.63 -56.80
N LEU A 174 -1.95 32.60 -57.03
CA LEU A 174 -1.02 31.63 -56.41
C LEU A 174 -0.92 31.87 -54.89
N LYS A 175 -0.82 33.14 -54.46
CA LYS A 175 -0.85 33.52 -53.04
C LYS A 175 -2.09 32.99 -52.34
N GLN A 176 -3.26 33.19 -52.88
CA GLN A 176 -4.51 32.68 -52.30
C GLN A 176 -4.56 31.15 -52.27
N THR A 177 -4.06 30.49 -53.30
CA THR A 177 -4.01 29.03 -53.35
C THR A 177 -3.08 28.46 -52.27
N ILE A 178 -1.88 29.02 -52.15
CA ILE A 178 -0.93 28.59 -51.13
C ILE A 178 -1.45 28.91 -49.72
N LYS A 179 -2.02 30.09 -49.49
CA LYS A 179 -2.65 30.46 -48.22
C LYS A 179 -3.73 29.47 -47.83
N LYS A 180 -4.57 29.08 -48.77
CA LYS A 180 -5.61 28.05 -48.56
C LYS A 180 -5.02 26.70 -48.13
N TYR A 181 -3.92 26.24 -48.73
CA TYR A 181 -3.25 25.02 -48.31
C TYR A 181 -2.67 25.14 -46.92
N PHE A 182 -2.08 26.27 -46.56
CA PHE A 182 -1.57 26.49 -45.19
C PHE A 182 -2.68 26.45 -44.16
N LEU A 183 -3.82 27.08 -44.43
CA LEU A 183 -5.02 27.04 -43.57
C LEU A 183 -5.58 25.61 -43.47
N GLU A 184 -5.60 24.86 -44.56
CA GLU A 184 -6.04 23.44 -44.54
C GLU A 184 -5.10 22.58 -43.71
N LEU A 185 -3.79 22.72 -43.84
CA LEU A 185 -2.79 22.05 -43.01
C LEU A 185 -2.91 22.45 -41.54
N LYS A 186 -3.08 23.74 -41.23
CA LYS A 186 -3.21 24.25 -39.87
C LYS A 186 -4.39 23.61 -39.12
N PHE A 187 -5.56 23.55 -39.76
CA PHE A 187 -6.80 23.09 -39.12
C PHE A 187 -7.10 21.61 -39.29
N PHE A 188 -6.66 20.97 -40.39
CA PHE A 188 -7.00 19.59 -40.67
C PHE A 188 -5.90 18.60 -40.24
N SER A 189 -4.74 19.09 -39.81
CA SER A 189 -3.65 18.28 -39.26
C SER A 189 -3.42 18.43 -37.75
N SER A 190 -4.01 19.45 -37.14
CA SER A 190 -3.90 19.64 -35.68
C SER A 190 -4.80 18.65 -34.93
N ASN A 191 -4.16 17.87 -34.03
CA ASN A 191 -4.86 16.91 -33.18
C ASN A 191 -5.08 17.41 -31.74
N ASN A 192 -4.70 18.65 -31.41
CA ASN A 192 -4.76 19.17 -30.04
C ASN A 192 -6.17 19.15 -29.45
N PHE A 193 -7.19 19.45 -30.29
CA PHE A 193 -8.61 19.49 -29.91
C PHE A 193 -9.48 18.57 -30.75
N ALA A 194 -8.89 17.54 -31.36
CA ALA A 194 -9.60 16.60 -32.22
C ALA A 194 -10.24 15.48 -31.42
N PHE A 195 -11.49 15.66 -31.02
CA PHE A 195 -12.34 14.60 -30.43
C PHE A 195 -12.73 13.54 -31.44
N LEU A 196 -12.81 13.89 -32.72
CA LEU A 196 -12.96 13.04 -33.89
C LEU A 196 -11.69 13.12 -34.73
N GLU A 197 -11.39 12.10 -35.51
CA GLU A 197 -10.28 12.18 -36.47
C GLU A 197 -10.58 13.24 -37.53
N VAL A 198 -9.70 14.27 -37.62
CA VAL A 198 -9.89 15.42 -38.51
C VAL A 198 -8.83 15.34 -39.61
N TYR A 199 -9.27 15.05 -40.85
CA TYR A 199 -8.42 15.07 -42.03
C TYR A 199 -9.06 15.76 -43.24
N ASN A 200 -10.25 16.35 -43.09
CA ASN A 200 -10.93 17.14 -44.12
C ASN A 200 -11.89 18.14 -43.49
N LYS A 201 -12.42 19.07 -44.31
CA LYS A 201 -13.33 20.12 -43.87
C LYS A 201 -14.64 19.62 -43.26
N GLU A 202 -15.17 18.50 -43.73
CA GLU A 202 -16.43 17.92 -43.20
C GLU A 202 -16.23 17.43 -41.76
N LEU A 203 -15.16 16.66 -41.53
CA LEU A 203 -14.82 16.16 -40.19
C LEU A 203 -14.39 17.28 -39.26
N PHE A 204 -13.67 18.32 -39.76
CA PHE A 204 -13.38 19.53 -39.02
C PHE A 204 -14.66 20.19 -38.50
N ASN A 205 -15.68 20.38 -39.38
CA ASN A 205 -16.93 20.97 -38.94
C ASN A 205 -17.66 20.09 -37.91
N LYS A 206 -17.68 18.77 -38.10
CA LYS A 206 -18.27 17.83 -37.11
C LYS A 206 -17.55 17.94 -35.76
N ASN A 207 -16.23 17.94 -35.78
CA ASN A 207 -15.42 18.10 -34.56
C ASN A 207 -15.65 19.47 -33.89
N ALA A 208 -15.75 20.54 -34.68
CA ALA A 208 -15.99 21.89 -34.18
C ALA A 208 -17.35 22.03 -33.47
N ILE A 209 -18.38 21.29 -33.90
CA ILE A 209 -19.65 21.22 -33.16
C ILE A 209 -19.48 20.58 -31.80
N VAL A 210 -18.71 19.48 -31.69
CA VAL A 210 -18.40 18.85 -30.42
C VAL A 210 -17.63 19.80 -29.52
N LEU A 211 -16.59 20.43 -30.05
CA LEU A 211 -15.76 21.40 -29.35
C LEU A 211 -16.57 22.57 -28.81
N LYS A 212 -17.48 23.12 -29.65
CA LYS A 212 -18.40 24.20 -29.25
C LYS A 212 -19.28 23.78 -28.07
N GLU A 213 -19.92 22.61 -28.12
CA GLU A 213 -20.76 22.12 -27.03
C GLU A 213 -19.97 21.98 -25.73
N ILE A 214 -18.74 21.47 -25.79
CA ILE A 214 -17.85 21.34 -24.62
C ILE A 214 -17.44 22.72 -24.07
N ILE A 215 -17.04 23.65 -24.94
CA ILE A 215 -16.68 25.02 -24.50
C ILE A 215 -17.85 25.67 -23.78
N GLN A 216 -19.06 25.60 -24.34
CA GLN A 216 -20.26 26.18 -23.74
C GLN A 216 -20.59 25.61 -22.36
N GLU A 217 -20.26 24.32 -22.13
CA GLU A 217 -20.47 23.69 -20.82
C GLU A 217 -19.49 24.20 -19.77
N PHE A 218 -18.25 24.55 -20.15
CA PHE A 218 -17.19 24.96 -19.22
C PHE A 218 -16.89 26.47 -19.21
N GLU A 219 -17.30 27.23 -20.20
CA GLU A 219 -16.91 28.66 -20.38
C GLU A 219 -17.32 29.57 -19.21
N ASN A 220 -18.40 29.25 -18.48
CA ASN A 220 -18.92 30.03 -17.36
C ASN A 220 -18.34 29.58 -16.01
N LEU A 221 -17.50 28.56 -15.97
CA LEU A 221 -16.90 28.04 -14.76
C LEU A 221 -15.53 28.67 -14.51
N ARG A 222 -15.18 28.87 -13.26
CA ARG A 222 -13.84 29.23 -12.82
C ARG A 222 -13.07 27.95 -12.47
N LEU A 223 -11.99 27.67 -13.19
CA LEU A 223 -11.11 26.54 -12.91
C LEU A 223 -10.04 26.90 -11.89
N LYS A 224 -9.49 28.13 -11.94
CA LYS A 224 -8.50 28.58 -10.95
C LYS A 224 -9.18 28.87 -9.62
N SER A 225 -8.96 28.00 -8.63
CA SER A 225 -9.57 28.10 -7.30
C SER A 225 -8.51 27.98 -6.21
N ASN A 226 -8.64 28.80 -5.14
CA ASN A 226 -7.82 28.65 -3.95
C ASN A 226 -8.35 27.56 -2.98
N LYS A 227 -9.50 26.97 -3.30
CA LYS A 227 -10.08 25.87 -2.52
C LYS A 227 -9.57 24.53 -3.06
N PRO A 228 -9.06 23.65 -2.19
CA PRO A 228 -8.62 22.34 -2.62
C PRO A 228 -9.83 21.55 -3.15
N ASN A 229 -9.75 21.13 -4.39
CA ASN A 229 -10.63 20.14 -4.97
C ASN A 229 -9.79 19.25 -5.89
N GLN A 230 -10.18 18.00 -6.08
CA GLN A 230 -9.46 17.05 -6.93
C GLN A 230 -10.16 16.83 -8.27
N PHE A 231 -10.77 17.87 -8.78
CA PHE A 231 -11.62 17.79 -9.96
C PHE A 231 -11.00 17.01 -11.12
N LEU A 232 -9.78 17.40 -11.54
CA LEU A 232 -9.11 16.73 -12.66
C LEU A 232 -8.71 15.30 -12.36
N GLY A 233 -8.22 15.02 -11.16
CA GLY A 233 -7.86 13.67 -10.76
C GLY A 233 -9.07 12.73 -10.74
N ASN A 234 -10.16 13.15 -10.12
CA ASN A 234 -11.40 12.39 -10.07
C ASN A 234 -12.02 12.21 -11.46
N LEU A 235 -12.00 13.28 -12.26
CA LEU A 235 -12.49 13.23 -13.63
C LEU A 235 -11.68 12.21 -14.46
N PHE A 236 -10.37 12.18 -14.28
CA PHE A 236 -9.49 11.21 -14.93
C PHE A 236 -9.80 9.77 -14.51
N GLU A 237 -9.97 9.52 -13.22
CA GLU A 237 -10.37 8.17 -12.72
C GLU A 237 -11.68 7.67 -13.33
N MET A 238 -12.66 8.58 -13.52
CA MET A 238 -13.94 8.24 -14.16
C MET A 238 -13.82 7.87 -15.65
N PHE A 239 -12.75 8.35 -16.31
CA PHE A 239 -12.51 8.06 -17.74
C PHE A 239 -11.66 6.82 -18.00
N LEU A 240 -10.87 6.38 -17.04
CA LEU A 240 -10.06 5.18 -17.19
C LEU A 240 -10.92 3.91 -17.14
N ASP A 241 -10.83 3.08 -18.16
CA ASP A 241 -11.41 1.74 -18.13
C ASP A 241 -10.61 0.82 -17.19
N GLY A 242 -11.33 0.01 -16.38
CA GLY A 242 -10.70 -0.89 -15.40
C GLY A 242 -9.68 -1.90 -15.97
N GLY A 243 -9.64 -2.11 -17.29
CA GLY A 243 -8.66 -2.95 -17.98
C GLY A 243 -7.28 -2.29 -18.13
N PHE A 244 -7.25 -1.00 -18.39
CA PHE A 244 -6.01 -0.22 -18.49
C PHE A 244 -5.32 -0.07 -17.14
N GLN A 245 -6.09 0.19 -16.08
CA GLN A 245 -5.57 0.26 -14.71
C GLN A 245 -4.84 -1.02 -14.27
N GLN A 246 -5.33 -2.19 -14.69
CA GLN A 246 -4.71 -3.48 -14.34
C GLN A 246 -3.43 -3.79 -15.11
N SER A 247 -3.32 -3.38 -16.39
CA SER A 247 -2.15 -3.70 -17.21
C SER A 247 -0.90 -2.93 -16.83
N GLU A 248 -1.04 -1.69 -16.36
CA GLU A 248 0.06 -0.79 -16.03
C GLU A 248 0.36 -0.73 -14.51
N GLY A 249 -0.43 -1.44 -13.67
CA GLY A 249 -0.27 -1.42 -12.21
C GLY A 249 -0.55 -0.04 -11.59
N GLN A 250 -1.31 0.81 -12.30
CA GLN A 250 -1.62 2.18 -11.87
C GLN A 250 -2.89 2.18 -11.02
N PHE A 251 -2.78 2.61 -9.78
CA PHE A 251 -3.89 2.78 -8.85
C PHE A 251 -3.81 4.16 -8.20
N PHE A 252 -4.87 4.94 -8.38
CA PHE A 252 -4.96 6.23 -7.70
C PHE A 252 -5.21 6.03 -6.22
N THR A 253 -4.51 6.82 -5.41
CA THR A 253 -4.71 6.79 -3.96
C THR A 253 -5.96 7.59 -3.60
N PRO A 254 -6.95 6.97 -2.94
CA PRO A 254 -8.15 7.68 -2.50
C PRO A 254 -7.82 8.88 -1.63
N PHE A 255 -8.54 9.98 -1.84
CA PHE A 255 -8.25 11.25 -1.18
C PHE A 255 -8.20 11.20 0.36
N PRO A 256 -9.09 10.47 1.05
CA PRO A 256 -8.99 10.31 2.49
C PRO A 256 -7.67 9.68 2.96
N ILE A 257 -7.12 8.76 2.15
CA ILE A 257 -5.82 8.13 2.44
C ILE A 257 -4.68 9.12 2.19
N VAL A 258 -4.75 9.90 1.10
CA VAL A 258 -3.78 10.99 0.82
C VAL A 258 -3.74 11.96 1.99
N LYS A 259 -4.90 12.48 2.44
CA LYS A 259 -5.00 13.38 3.60
C LYS A 259 -4.49 12.74 4.88
N PHE A 260 -4.86 11.50 5.13
CA PHE A 260 -4.39 10.77 6.30
C PHE A 260 -2.86 10.68 6.33
N ILE A 261 -2.23 10.31 5.21
CA ILE A 261 -0.78 10.18 5.12
C ILE A 261 -0.10 11.54 5.31
N ILE A 262 -0.52 12.57 4.60
CA ILE A 262 0.08 13.92 4.71
C ILE A 262 -0.06 14.47 6.14
N ARG A 263 -1.23 14.33 6.76
CA ARG A 263 -1.47 14.77 8.15
C ARG A 263 -0.80 13.91 9.21
N SER A 264 -0.28 12.75 8.83
CA SER A 264 0.54 11.90 9.70
C SER A 264 2.02 12.31 9.72
N LEU A 265 2.46 13.21 8.84
CA LEU A 265 3.84 13.69 8.80
C LEU A 265 4.05 14.79 9.87
N PRO A 266 5.22 14.84 10.55
CA PRO A 266 5.55 15.83 11.57
C PRO A 266 6.00 17.16 10.93
N LEU A 267 5.09 17.80 10.16
CA LEU A 267 5.41 18.97 9.34
C LEU A 267 5.83 20.19 10.17
N ASN A 268 5.26 20.38 11.35
CA ASN A 268 5.61 21.49 12.26
C ASN A 268 7.12 21.49 12.53
N GLU A 269 7.60 20.38 13.08
CA GLU A 269 8.99 20.24 13.49
C GLU A 269 9.95 20.28 12.30
N LEU A 270 9.50 19.72 11.16
CA LEU A 270 10.32 19.71 9.95
C LEU A 270 10.48 21.11 9.37
N ILE A 271 9.42 21.93 9.33
CA ILE A 271 9.44 23.31 8.83
C ILE A 271 10.28 24.21 9.76
N GLU A 272 10.17 24.03 11.08
CA GLU A 272 10.97 24.78 12.06
C GLU A 272 12.46 24.50 11.91
N ASN A 273 12.82 23.24 11.60
CA ASN A 273 14.21 22.80 11.50
C ASN A 273 14.83 22.97 10.11
N ASP A 274 14.02 23.05 9.06
CA ASP A 274 14.47 23.11 7.66
C ASP A 274 13.62 24.07 6.81
N LYS A 275 14.12 25.28 6.60
CA LYS A 275 13.47 26.29 5.75
C LYS A 275 13.42 25.92 4.27
N ASN A 276 14.23 24.95 3.84
CA ASN A 276 14.27 24.41 2.48
C ASN A 276 13.69 23.00 2.43
N LEU A 277 12.64 22.76 3.21
CA LEU A 277 12.00 21.46 3.29
C LEU A 277 11.53 20.98 1.92
N SER A 278 12.23 20.00 1.36
CA SER A 278 11.95 19.45 0.03
C SER A 278 11.18 18.14 0.12
N ILE A 279 10.21 17.97 -0.76
CA ILE A 279 9.42 16.74 -0.89
C ILE A 279 9.48 16.19 -2.31
N ILE A 280 9.45 14.87 -2.43
CA ILE A 280 9.34 14.17 -3.72
C ILE A 280 8.28 13.08 -3.67
N ASP A 281 7.52 12.99 -4.78
CA ASP A 281 6.76 11.80 -5.16
C ASP A 281 7.31 11.27 -6.48
N TYR A 282 7.99 10.13 -6.45
CA TYR A 282 8.66 9.55 -7.62
C TYR A 282 7.73 8.74 -8.55
N ALA A 283 6.45 8.68 -8.26
CA ALA A 283 5.39 8.05 -9.06
C ALA A 283 4.08 8.83 -8.84
N CYS A 284 4.11 10.13 -9.15
CA CYS A 284 3.13 11.08 -8.63
C CYS A 284 1.74 10.96 -9.27
N GLY A 285 1.58 10.25 -10.38
CA GLY A 285 0.30 10.11 -11.06
C GLY A 285 -0.32 11.47 -11.36
N ALA A 286 -1.55 11.69 -10.89
CA ALA A 286 -2.25 12.97 -11.00
C ALA A 286 -1.80 14.03 -9.96
N GLY A 287 -0.77 13.74 -9.15
CA GLY A 287 -0.17 14.71 -8.21
C GLY A 287 -0.89 14.85 -6.87
N HIS A 288 -1.75 13.91 -6.49
CA HIS A 288 -2.62 14.02 -5.30
C HIS A 288 -1.86 14.27 -4.00
N PHE A 289 -0.75 13.55 -3.75
CA PHE A 289 0.09 13.75 -2.56
C PHE A 289 0.74 15.14 -2.55
N LEU A 290 1.25 15.58 -3.68
CA LEU A 290 1.96 16.86 -3.79
C LEU A 290 1.02 18.04 -3.61
N ILE A 291 -0.17 17.97 -4.22
CA ILE A 291 -1.21 18.99 -4.11
C ILE A 291 -1.72 19.08 -2.67
N GLU A 292 -1.98 17.94 -2.02
CA GLU A 292 -2.44 17.94 -0.63
C GLU A 292 -1.34 18.43 0.34
N TYR A 293 -0.08 18.04 0.10
CA TYR A 293 1.03 18.60 0.87
C TYR A 293 1.12 20.13 0.73
N ALA A 294 1.02 20.65 -0.49
CA ALA A 294 1.01 22.10 -0.74
C ALA A 294 -0.18 22.79 -0.06
N ASN A 295 -1.34 22.15 0.00
CA ASN A 295 -2.49 22.67 0.74
C ASN A 295 -2.27 22.67 2.26
N GLU A 296 -1.67 21.59 2.78
CA GLU A 296 -1.38 21.48 4.22
C GLU A 296 -0.34 22.54 4.67
N LEU A 297 0.63 22.91 3.81
CA LEU A 297 1.60 23.98 4.08
C LEU A 297 0.95 25.34 4.40
N LYS A 298 -0.23 25.62 3.84
CA LYS A 298 -0.98 26.87 4.10
C LYS A 298 -1.36 27.05 5.60
N HIS A 299 -1.34 25.98 6.38
CA HIS A 299 -1.59 26.02 7.81
C HIS A 299 -0.36 26.39 8.65
N TYR A 300 0.84 26.36 8.06
CA TYR A 300 2.11 26.56 8.75
C TYR A 300 2.89 27.76 8.21
N ILE A 301 2.69 28.13 6.94
CA ILE A 301 3.51 29.07 6.19
C ILE A 301 2.68 30.28 5.81
N ALA A 302 3.26 31.47 5.98
CA ALA A 302 2.63 32.72 5.56
C ALA A 302 2.43 32.75 4.03
N PRO A 303 1.32 33.35 3.51
CA PRO A 303 1.05 33.38 2.07
C PRO A 303 2.17 33.93 1.20
N SER A 304 2.95 34.87 1.71
CA SER A 304 4.11 35.49 1.01
C SER A 304 5.30 34.56 0.84
N GLU A 305 5.40 33.48 1.64
CA GLU A 305 6.51 32.52 1.65
C GLU A 305 6.15 31.20 0.95
N LEU A 306 4.87 30.95 0.66
CA LEU A 306 4.39 29.69 0.10
C LEU A 306 5.06 29.35 -1.24
N SER A 307 5.28 30.29 -2.13
CA SER A 307 5.94 30.06 -3.43
C SER A 307 7.34 29.46 -3.26
N ALA A 308 8.11 29.92 -2.26
CA ALA A 308 9.43 29.36 -1.96
C ALA A 308 9.36 27.89 -1.53
N PHE A 309 8.35 27.50 -0.73
CA PHE A 309 8.12 26.11 -0.35
C PHE A 309 7.58 25.27 -1.52
N TYR A 310 6.70 25.83 -2.35
CA TYR A 310 6.17 25.12 -3.51
C TYR A 310 7.28 24.79 -4.52
N SER A 311 8.28 25.64 -4.69
CA SER A 311 9.45 25.37 -5.53
C SER A 311 10.32 24.19 -5.05
N GLN A 312 10.13 23.73 -3.80
CA GLN A 312 10.80 22.56 -3.22
C GLN A 312 9.94 21.28 -3.32
N ILE A 313 8.80 21.33 -3.99
CA ILE A 313 7.91 20.18 -4.24
C ILE A 313 8.24 19.58 -5.61
N TYR A 314 8.54 18.29 -5.63
CA TYR A 314 8.93 17.57 -6.85
C TYR A 314 8.04 16.36 -7.06
N GLY A 315 7.62 16.15 -8.31
CA GLY A 315 6.94 14.94 -8.78
C GLY A 315 7.63 14.35 -9.99
N ILE A 316 7.70 13.03 -10.06
CA ILE A 316 8.14 12.31 -11.27
C ILE A 316 6.98 11.44 -11.72
N GLU A 317 6.64 11.51 -13.01
CA GLU A 317 5.62 10.68 -13.64
C GLU A 317 6.11 10.18 -15.00
N LYS A 318 6.00 8.87 -15.20
CA LYS A 318 6.46 8.19 -16.42
C LYS A 318 5.46 8.29 -17.56
N GLU A 319 4.19 8.44 -17.26
CA GLU A 319 3.13 8.55 -18.24
C GLU A 319 2.87 10.02 -18.55
N TYR A 320 3.03 10.40 -19.82
CA TYR A 320 2.97 11.81 -20.27
C TYR A 320 1.63 12.48 -19.93
N ARG A 321 0.52 11.78 -20.10
CA ARG A 321 -0.83 12.31 -19.82
C ARG A 321 -1.00 12.66 -18.36
N LEU A 322 -0.58 11.75 -17.47
CA LEU A 322 -0.66 11.97 -16.02
C LEU A 322 0.26 13.09 -15.55
N SER A 323 1.48 13.17 -16.10
CA SER A 323 2.39 14.29 -15.87
C SER A 323 1.73 15.63 -16.22
N LYS A 324 1.03 15.70 -17.35
CA LYS A 324 0.28 16.87 -17.79
C LYS A 324 -0.91 17.17 -16.87
N VAL A 325 -1.69 16.17 -16.50
CA VAL A 325 -2.80 16.29 -15.52
C VAL A 325 -2.28 16.86 -14.20
N SER A 326 -1.18 16.33 -13.69
CA SER A 326 -0.57 16.78 -12.43
C SER A 326 -0.16 18.26 -12.49
N LYS A 327 0.50 18.68 -13.57
CA LYS A 327 0.87 20.09 -13.79
C LYS A 327 -0.35 21.00 -13.87
N VAL A 328 -1.33 20.64 -14.70
CA VAL A 328 -2.57 21.42 -14.87
C VAL A 328 -3.32 21.53 -13.55
N SER A 329 -3.39 20.45 -12.76
CA SER A 329 -4.00 20.45 -11.43
C SER A 329 -3.27 21.41 -10.48
N ALA A 330 -1.94 21.42 -10.46
CA ALA A 330 -1.16 22.36 -9.64
C ALA A 330 -1.51 23.81 -9.97
N PHE A 331 -1.63 24.15 -11.26
CA PHE A 331 -2.05 25.50 -11.69
C PHE A 331 -3.48 25.85 -11.28
N MET A 332 -4.40 24.90 -11.36
CA MET A 332 -5.79 25.11 -10.93
C MET A 332 -5.89 25.54 -9.45
N TYR A 333 -4.97 25.04 -8.61
CA TYR A 333 -4.98 25.30 -7.17
C TYR A 333 -4.02 26.38 -6.70
N GLY A 334 -3.43 27.16 -7.64
CA GLY A 334 -2.49 28.22 -7.33
C GLY A 334 -1.18 27.72 -6.74
N GLN A 335 -0.72 26.57 -7.23
CA GLN A 335 0.49 25.88 -6.81
C GLN A 335 1.45 25.73 -8.01
N GLU A 336 1.54 26.77 -8.82
CA GLU A 336 2.27 26.81 -10.11
C GLU A 336 3.78 26.55 -9.98
N ASP A 337 4.36 26.75 -8.80
CA ASP A 337 5.80 26.60 -8.55
C ASP A 337 6.21 25.12 -8.30
N ILE A 338 5.25 24.17 -8.29
CA ILE A 338 5.54 22.73 -8.13
C ILE A 338 6.26 22.18 -9.37
N ASN A 339 7.32 21.41 -9.12
CA ASN A 339 8.16 20.81 -10.17
C ASN A 339 7.66 19.39 -10.53
N ILE A 340 6.94 19.26 -11.63
CA ILE A 340 6.54 17.96 -12.18
C ILE A 340 7.43 17.59 -13.37
N VAL A 341 8.09 16.46 -13.30
CA VAL A 341 9.04 15.97 -14.30
C VAL A 341 8.44 14.75 -15.01
N TYR A 342 8.36 14.81 -16.34
CA TYR A 342 8.04 13.66 -17.17
C TYR A 342 9.30 12.79 -17.30
N ALA A 343 9.38 11.73 -16.53
CA ALA A 343 10.51 10.80 -16.48
C ALA A 343 10.13 9.49 -15.79
N ASP A 344 10.98 8.48 -15.91
CA ASP A 344 10.89 7.26 -15.11
C ASP A 344 11.49 7.50 -13.71
N GLY A 345 10.72 7.24 -12.64
CA GLY A 345 11.15 7.46 -11.25
C GLY A 345 12.36 6.62 -10.82
N LEU A 346 12.64 5.52 -11.53
CA LEU A 346 13.82 4.68 -11.29
C LEU A 346 15.07 5.15 -12.03
N LYS A 347 14.94 6.09 -12.98
CA LYS A 347 16.07 6.66 -13.74
C LYS A 347 16.67 7.89 -13.05
N SER A 348 17.93 8.14 -13.37
CA SER A 348 18.57 9.40 -13.00
C SER A 348 18.04 10.55 -13.82
N HIS A 349 17.86 11.70 -13.21
CA HIS A 349 17.41 12.90 -13.88
C HIS A 349 18.19 14.14 -13.40
N LYS A 350 18.56 15.03 -14.32
CA LYS A 350 19.42 16.23 -14.04
C LYS A 350 18.88 17.13 -12.92
N ASN A 351 17.56 17.21 -12.76
CA ASN A 351 16.90 18.06 -11.77
C ASN A 351 16.59 17.32 -10.45
N ILE A 352 16.81 16.00 -10.38
CA ILE A 352 16.52 15.15 -9.22
C ILE A 352 17.83 14.58 -8.70
N LYS A 353 18.32 15.15 -7.60
CA LYS A 353 19.61 14.73 -7.00
C LYS A 353 19.38 13.77 -5.85
N ASP A 354 20.24 12.74 -5.79
CA ASP A 354 20.23 11.78 -4.71
C ASP A 354 20.67 12.43 -3.38
N GLY A 355 20.10 11.97 -2.28
CA GLY A 355 20.44 12.42 -0.93
C GLY A 355 19.98 13.85 -0.60
N THR A 356 19.05 14.45 -1.34
CA THR A 356 18.66 15.85 -1.15
C THR A 356 17.26 16.07 -0.57
N PHE A 357 16.38 15.09 -0.65
CA PHE A 357 14.98 15.26 -0.24
C PHE A 357 14.77 15.00 1.26
N SER A 358 14.00 15.90 1.88
CA SER A 358 13.62 15.81 3.30
C SER A 358 12.44 14.84 3.50
N LEU A 359 11.51 14.84 2.53
CA LEU A 359 10.28 14.05 2.55
C LEU A 359 10.12 13.28 1.23
N LEU A 360 9.59 12.07 1.33
CA LEU A 360 9.13 11.26 0.20
C LEU A 360 7.76 10.69 0.53
N VAL A 361 6.78 10.92 -0.31
CA VAL A 361 5.45 10.32 -0.22
C VAL A 361 5.09 9.73 -1.57
N ALA A 362 4.69 8.47 -1.62
CA ALA A 362 4.38 7.84 -2.90
C ALA A 362 3.50 6.59 -2.78
N ASN A 363 2.78 6.32 -3.85
CA ASN A 363 2.14 5.05 -4.14
C ASN A 363 2.73 4.51 -5.46
N PRO A 364 3.91 3.86 -5.45
CA PRO A 364 4.56 3.38 -6.66
C PRO A 364 3.76 2.24 -7.32
N PRO A 365 3.97 1.95 -8.61
CA PRO A 365 3.34 0.83 -9.29
C PRO A 365 3.78 -0.52 -8.69
N TYR A 366 2.88 -1.54 -8.78
CA TYR A 366 3.13 -2.89 -8.26
C TYR A 366 3.11 -3.92 -9.38
N SER A 367 3.98 -4.93 -9.27
CA SER A 367 3.97 -6.14 -10.11
C SER A 367 4.05 -5.88 -11.62
N VAL A 368 4.79 -4.87 -12.06
CA VAL A 368 4.97 -4.50 -13.47
C VAL A 368 6.03 -5.39 -14.11
N LYS A 369 5.65 -6.18 -15.12
CA LYS A 369 6.58 -7.02 -15.88
C LYS A 369 7.45 -6.19 -16.83
N GLY A 370 8.70 -6.61 -17.02
CA GLY A 370 9.61 -6.01 -18.01
C GLY A 370 10.09 -4.60 -17.65
N PHE A 371 9.86 -4.10 -16.43
CA PHE A 371 10.28 -2.76 -16.03
C PHE A 371 11.81 -2.56 -16.14
N LEU A 372 12.60 -3.61 -15.89
CA LEU A 372 14.06 -3.54 -16.02
C LEU A 372 14.51 -3.26 -17.46
N GLN A 373 13.77 -3.72 -18.46
CA GLN A 373 14.08 -3.47 -19.87
C GLN A 373 13.94 -1.97 -20.23
N THR A 374 13.22 -1.20 -19.43
CA THR A 374 13.08 0.26 -19.65
C THR A 374 14.24 1.06 -19.06
N LEU A 375 15.10 0.44 -18.21
CA LEU A 375 16.27 1.05 -17.62
C LEU A 375 17.49 0.74 -18.48
N ASP A 376 18.38 1.71 -18.68
CA ASP A 376 19.68 1.49 -19.28
C ASP A 376 20.66 0.86 -18.28
N ASP A 377 21.82 0.42 -18.76
CA ASP A 377 22.79 -0.30 -17.93
C ASP A 377 23.34 0.56 -16.79
N GLU A 378 23.50 1.87 -17.00
CA GLU A 378 23.99 2.80 -15.97
C GLU A 378 22.97 2.93 -14.83
N ASP A 379 21.68 3.07 -15.14
CA ASP A 379 20.62 3.16 -14.12
C ASP A 379 20.42 1.81 -13.41
N ARG A 380 20.49 0.67 -14.12
CA ARG A 380 20.41 -0.67 -13.51
C ARG A 380 21.51 -0.90 -12.47
N GLN A 381 22.76 -0.50 -12.76
CA GLN A 381 23.91 -0.66 -11.86
C GLN A 381 23.80 0.13 -10.57
N LYS A 382 22.96 1.16 -10.50
CA LYS A 382 22.72 1.93 -9.27
C LYS A 382 21.90 1.17 -8.23
N PHE A 383 21.24 0.09 -8.64
CA PHE A 383 20.42 -0.73 -7.75
C PHE A 383 21.14 -2.01 -7.34
N SER A 384 21.37 -2.18 -6.03
CA SER A 384 21.90 -3.43 -5.49
C SER A 384 20.95 -4.61 -5.72
N LEU A 385 19.66 -4.34 -5.84
CA LEU A 385 18.63 -5.33 -6.13
C LEU A 385 18.74 -5.93 -7.53
N ASN A 386 19.48 -5.29 -8.45
CA ASN A 386 19.65 -5.78 -9.82
C ASN A 386 20.33 -7.17 -9.87
N GLU A 387 21.20 -7.50 -8.90
CA GLU A 387 21.83 -8.83 -8.78
C GLU A 387 20.83 -9.97 -8.52
N PHE A 388 19.63 -9.65 -8.02
CA PHE A 388 18.57 -10.59 -7.63
C PHE A 388 17.38 -10.59 -8.59
N ALA A 389 17.47 -9.84 -9.67
CA ALA A 389 16.40 -9.63 -10.65
C ALA A 389 16.87 -10.03 -12.08
N ASN A 390 15.91 -10.27 -12.95
CA ASN A 390 16.11 -10.50 -14.38
C ASN A 390 15.03 -9.77 -15.19
N ASP A 391 15.13 -9.80 -16.51
CA ASP A 391 14.21 -9.08 -17.40
C ASP A 391 12.74 -9.54 -17.29
N GLU A 392 12.45 -10.70 -16.73
CA GLU A 392 11.09 -11.20 -16.49
C GLU A 392 10.57 -10.82 -15.09
N SER A 393 11.42 -10.22 -14.24
CA SER A 393 11.04 -9.82 -12.89
C SER A 393 9.93 -8.77 -12.93
N ASN A 394 9.00 -8.89 -11.99
CA ASN A 394 7.85 -7.98 -11.86
C ASN A 394 7.80 -7.24 -10.51
N ASN A 395 8.88 -7.28 -9.74
CA ASN A 395 8.93 -6.76 -8.36
C ASN A 395 9.41 -5.30 -8.33
N ILE A 396 8.81 -4.45 -9.16
CA ILE A 396 9.18 -3.04 -9.32
C ILE A 396 9.07 -2.27 -7.99
N GLU A 397 8.11 -2.60 -7.12
CA GLU A 397 7.91 -1.99 -5.82
C GLU A 397 9.13 -2.12 -4.90
N CYS A 398 9.94 -3.19 -5.04
CA CYS A 398 11.18 -3.35 -4.29
C CYS A 398 12.25 -2.34 -4.73
N PHE A 399 12.35 -2.06 -6.03
CA PHE A 399 13.27 -1.05 -6.57
C PHE A 399 12.90 0.36 -6.12
N PHE A 400 11.61 0.66 -6.00
CA PHE A 400 11.16 1.95 -5.46
C PHE A 400 11.53 2.12 -3.98
N ILE A 401 11.63 1.07 -3.19
CA ILE A 401 12.19 1.14 -1.81
C ILE A 401 13.67 1.52 -1.84
N GLU A 402 14.48 0.90 -2.70
CA GLU A 402 15.90 1.27 -2.84
C GLU A 402 16.04 2.70 -3.37
N ARG A 403 15.18 3.11 -4.32
CA ARG A 403 15.15 4.47 -4.83
C ARG A 403 14.80 5.50 -3.75
N ALA A 404 13.88 5.19 -2.83
CA ALA A 404 13.58 6.04 -1.69
C ALA A 404 14.81 6.25 -0.79
N TYR A 405 15.57 5.18 -0.55
CA TYR A 405 16.84 5.29 0.19
C TYR A 405 17.85 6.20 -0.52
N GLN A 406 17.98 6.10 -1.84
CA GLN A 406 18.89 6.93 -2.63
C GLN A 406 18.50 8.41 -2.57
N LEU A 407 17.22 8.74 -2.75
CA LEU A 407 16.73 10.12 -2.87
C LEU A 407 16.72 10.90 -1.55
N LEU A 408 16.41 10.23 -0.43
CA LEU A 408 16.28 10.89 0.86
C LEU A 408 17.63 11.28 1.45
N LYS A 409 17.71 12.47 2.04
CA LYS A 409 18.83 12.89 2.88
C LYS A 409 18.83 12.13 4.23
N PRO A 410 19.93 12.13 4.99
CA PRO A 410 19.92 11.62 6.36
C PRO A 410 18.81 12.26 7.19
N HIS A 411 18.14 11.48 8.03
CA HIS A 411 16.94 11.83 8.79
C HIS A 411 15.70 12.14 7.97
N GLY A 412 15.76 12.06 6.63
CA GLY A 412 14.60 12.21 5.75
C GLY A 412 13.51 11.19 6.05
N ILE A 413 12.27 11.57 5.80
CA ILE A 413 11.07 10.79 6.13
C ILE A 413 10.45 10.27 4.84
N ALA A 414 10.00 9.00 4.87
CA ALA A 414 9.19 8.43 3.80
C ALA A 414 7.84 7.92 4.32
N ALA A 415 6.80 8.08 3.50
CA ALA A 415 5.53 7.39 3.62
C ALA A 415 5.20 6.72 2.29
N ILE A 416 5.33 5.40 2.22
CA ILE A 416 5.25 4.64 0.97
C ILE A 416 4.17 3.58 1.08
N ILE A 417 3.26 3.55 0.11
CA ILE A 417 2.24 2.52 0.00
C ILE A 417 2.83 1.32 -0.77
N LEU A 418 2.65 0.11 -0.25
CA LEU A 418 3.20 -1.13 -0.81
C LEU A 418 2.18 -2.27 -0.67
N PRO A 419 2.27 -3.34 -1.48
CA PRO A 419 1.53 -4.56 -1.21
C PRO A 419 1.91 -5.15 0.15
N SER A 420 0.94 -5.64 0.92
CA SER A 420 1.19 -6.23 2.25
C SER A 420 2.13 -7.45 2.20
N SER A 421 2.18 -8.13 1.05
CA SER A 421 3.11 -9.23 0.79
C SER A 421 4.58 -8.82 0.87
N PHE A 422 4.90 -7.52 0.75
CA PHE A 422 6.25 -6.99 0.98
C PHE A 422 6.81 -7.38 2.35
N LEU A 423 5.97 -7.45 3.38
CA LEU A 423 6.42 -7.72 4.74
C LEU A 423 6.88 -9.18 4.97
N ASN A 424 6.34 -10.13 4.24
CA ASN A 424 6.55 -11.55 4.56
C ASN A 424 6.85 -12.47 3.37
N LYS A 425 6.77 -11.99 2.13
CA LYS A 425 7.07 -12.80 0.94
C LYS A 425 8.57 -13.10 0.87
N SER A 426 8.96 -14.37 0.78
CA SER A 426 10.36 -14.82 0.75
C SER A 426 10.85 -15.22 -0.64
N THR A 427 9.93 -15.44 -1.57
CA THR A 427 10.24 -15.82 -2.96
C THR A 427 9.53 -14.88 -3.92
N PRO A 428 10.24 -14.28 -4.89
CA PRO A 428 11.70 -14.33 -5.12
C PRO A 428 12.51 -13.58 -4.04
N LYS A 429 13.82 -13.88 -3.96
CA LYS A 429 14.76 -13.35 -2.95
C LYS A 429 14.84 -11.81 -2.88
N ILE A 430 14.43 -11.15 -3.93
CA ILE A 430 14.42 -9.69 -4.01
C ILE A 430 13.61 -9.02 -2.90
N TYR A 431 12.49 -9.65 -2.45
CA TYR A 431 11.71 -9.13 -1.31
C TYR A 431 12.50 -9.17 0.00
N GLU A 432 13.26 -10.25 0.22
CA GLU A 432 14.14 -10.36 1.38
C GLU A 432 15.21 -9.23 1.37
N LYS A 433 15.82 -8.99 0.20
CA LYS A 433 16.82 -7.94 0.03
C LYS A 433 16.22 -6.53 0.17
N ALA A 434 15.03 -6.30 -0.32
CA ALA A 434 14.35 -5.02 -0.14
C ALA A 434 14.02 -4.76 1.36
N ARG A 435 13.57 -5.78 2.13
CA ARG A 435 13.41 -5.65 3.59
C ARG A 435 14.75 -5.40 4.29
N GLU A 436 15.83 -6.02 3.82
CA GLU A 436 17.19 -5.76 4.31
C GLU A 436 17.55 -4.27 4.18
N ILE A 437 17.26 -3.66 3.01
CA ILE A 437 17.47 -2.22 2.79
C ILE A 437 16.67 -1.40 3.81
N VAL A 438 15.38 -1.75 4.04
CA VAL A 438 14.56 -1.05 5.03
C VAL A 438 15.14 -1.15 6.43
N LEU A 439 15.43 -2.36 6.90
CA LEU A 439 15.90 -2.59 8.27
C LEU A 439 17.28 -1.96 8.55
N LYS A 440 18.18 -1.99 7.56
CA LYS A 440 19.53 -1.39 7.68
C LYS A 440 19.48 0.15 7.67
N ASN A 441 18.72 0.72 6.75
CA ASN A 441 18.84 2.14 6.42
C ASN A 441 17.74 3.03 7.01
N PHE A 442 16.65 2.44 7.51
CA PHE A 442 15.52 3.18 8.06
C PHE A 442 15.16 2.73 9.47
N LYS A 443 14.54 3.65 10.21
CA LYS A 443 13.71 3.33 11.38
C LYS A 443 12.28 3.22 10.90
N ILE A 444 11.58 2.15 11.28
CA ILE A 444 10.16 1.97 10.99
C ILE A 444 9.37 2.66 12.09
N ILE A 445 8.65 3.71 11.76
CA ILE A 445 7.87 4.51 12.72
C ILE A 445 6.47 3.93 12.90
N ALA A 446 5.79 3.67 11.77
CA ALA A 446 4.48 3.07 11.77
C ALA A 446 4.27 2.18 10.55
N ILE A 447 3.43 1.18 10.70
CA ILE A 447 2.92 0.35 9.59
C ILE A 447 1.39 0.40 9.67
N CYS A 448 0.77 0.95 8.63
CA CYS A 448 -0.68 1.03 8.51
C CYS A 448 -1.16 0.01 7.47
N GLU A 449 -1.93 -0.97 7.89
CA GLU A 449 -2.56 -1.96 7.00
C GLU A 449 -3.86 -1.38 6.45
N LEU A 450 -3.95 -1.28 5.13
CA LEU A 450 -5.13 -0.82 4.41
C LEU A 450 -5.94 -2.04 3.94
N SER A 451 -7.27 -1.87 3.89
CA SER A 451 -8.16 -2.96 3.48
C SER A 451 -7.96 -3.35 2.00
N ASN A 452 -8.36 -4.58 1.65
CA ASN A 452 -8.26 -5.10 0.28
C ASN A 452 -9.13 -4.38 -0.75
N LYS A 453 -9.98 -3.45 -0.33
CA LYS A 453 -10.86 -2.66 -1.20
C LYS A 453 -10.47 -1.18 -1.24
N THR A 454 -9.43 -0.78 -0.54
CA THR A 454 -8.95 0.63 -0.52
C THR A 454 -8.62 1.13 -1.92
N PHE A 455 -8.09 0.26 -2.80
CA PHE A 455 -7.78 0.57 -4.20
C PHE A 455 -8.76 -0.08 -5.18
N GLY A 456 -10.04 -0.10 -4.85
CA GLY A 456 -11.10 -0.56 -5.72
C GLY A 456 -11.14 -2.08 -5.94
N LYS A 457 -11.25 -2.53 -7.21
CA LYS A 457 -11.50 -3.95 -7.56
C LYS A 457 -10.27 -4.87 -7.49
N THR A 458 -9.10 -4.40 -7.06
CA THR A 458 -7.83 -5.13 -7.18
C THR A 458 -7.68 -6.34 -6.27
N GLY A 459 -8.39 -6.36 -5.15
CA GLY A 459 -8.26 -7.41 -4.14
C GLY A 459 -6.88 -7.48 -3.44
N THR A 460 -5.97 -6.54 -3.73
CA THR A 460 -4.63 -6.51 -3.13
C THR A 460 -4.67 -5.79 -1.80
N ASN A 461 -4.29 -6.48 -0.73
CA ASN A 461 -4.03 -5.84 0.55
C ASN A 461 -2.77 -4.99 0.46
N THR A 462 -2.84 -3.76 0.93
CA THR A 462 -1.70 -2.84 0.93
C THR A 462 -1.38 -2.37 2.35
N ILE A 463 -0.17 -1.84 2.50
CA ILE A 463 0.31 -1.21 3.71
C ILE A 463 0.89 0.17 3.38
N THR A 464 0.83 1.09 4.33
CA THR A 464 1.65 2.30 4.29
C THR A 464 2.79 2.16 5.29
N LEU A 465 4.03 2.24 4.82
CA LEU A 465 5.22 2.28 5.66
C LEU A 465 5.61 3.72 5.95
N PHE A 466 5.64 4.11 7.22
CA PHE A 466 6.19 5.37 7.69
C PHE A 466 7.62 5.13 8.19
N LEU A 467 8.59 5.71 7.50
CA LEU A 467 10.01 5.43 7.67
C LEU A 467 10.78 6.73 7.96
N LYS A 468 11.87 6.62 8.75
CA LYS A 468 12.84 7.71 8.94
C LYS A 468 14.22 7.19 8.61
N LYS A 469 14.90 7.79 7.63
CA LYS A 469 16.24 7.38 7.20
C LYS A 469 17.25 7.58 8.33
N ARG A 470 18.11 6.59 8.57
CA ARG A 470 19.18 6.67 9.56
C ARG A 470 20.25 7.67 9.11
N PHE A 471 20.98 8.26 10.04
CA PHE A 471 22.07 9.21 9.73
C PHE A 471 23.22 8.49 9.02
N GLU A 472 23.65 7.37 9.59
CA GLU A 472 24.68 6.51 9.03
C GLU A 472 24.13 5.09 8.85
N PRO A 473 24.48 4.40 7.73
CA PRO A 473 24.28 2.96 7.68
C PRO A 473 25.07 2.30 8.83
N PRO A 474 24.62 1.18 9.39
CA PRO A 474 25.39 0.45 10.40
C PRO A 474 26.79 0.14 9.85
N ARG A 475 27.82 0.40 10.65
CA ARG A 475 29.24 0.29 10.25
C ARG A 475 29.69 -1.11 9.79
N TYR A 476 28.86 -2.12 9.98
CA TYR A 476 29.22 -3.51 9.74
C TYR A 476 28.55 -4.05 8.51
N ALA A 477 29.27 -4.00 7.37
CA ALA A 477 28.80 -4.61 6.11
C ALA A 477 29.10 -6.12 6.06
N ASP A 478 30.10 -6.60 6.80
CA ASP A 478 30.55 -8.00 6.78
C ASP A 478 30.35 -8.69 8.14
N ILE A 479 29.11 -9.00 8.44
CA ILE A 479 28.69 -9.69 9.67
C ILE A 479 29.00 -11.19 9.66
N LEU A 480 29.49 -11.73 8.54
CA LEU A 480 29.76 -13.15 8.39
C LEU A 480 31.20 -13.53 8.76
N SER A 481 32.04 -12.54 9.11
CA SER A 481 33.43 -12.78 9.55
C SER A 481 33.55 -12.80 11.08
N ASP A 482 34.50 -13.61 11.59
CA ASP A 482 34.79 -13.67 13.02
C ASP A 482 35.24 -12.32 13.58
N ARG A 483 35.91 -11.50 12.75
CA ARG A 483 36.33 -10.16 13.12
C ARG A 483 35.14 -9.21 13.24
N ALA A 484 34.12 -9.37 12.39
CA ALA A 484 32.90 -8.57 12.45
C ALA A 484 32.13 -8.87 13.75
N ILE A 485 32.01 -10.13 14.16
CA ILE A 485 31.27 -10.47 15.38
C ILE A 485 31.95 -9.89 16.64
N ASN A 486 33.28 -9.98 16.73
CA ASN A 486 34.00 -9.42 17.86
C ASN A 486 33.87 -7.89 17.91
N ASN A 487 33.93 -7.21 16.77
CA ASN A 487 33.71 -5.79 16.69
C ASN A 487 32.27 -5.41 17.02
N PHE A 488 31.31 -6.24 16.59
CA PHE A 488 29.89 -6.01 16.81
C PHE A 488 29.47 -6.17 18.28
N ILE A 489 30.05 -7.16 18.98
CA ILE A 489 29.77 -7.42 20.41
C ILE A 489 30.54 -6.42 21.33
N ASN A 490 31.74 -5.97 20.94
CA ASN A 490 32.64 -5.21 21.80
C ASN A 490 32.82 -3.75 21.33
N ASP A 491 32.20 -3.26 20.32
CA ASP A 491 32.37 -1.90 19.79
C ASP A 491 31.72 -0.86 20.71
N ASP A 492 32.45 0.21 20.99
CA ASP A 492 31.99 1.37 21.77
C ASP A 492 30.77 2.11 21.21
N GLY A 493 30.46 1.93 19.92
CA GLY A 493 29.28 2.47 19.29
C GLY A 493 27.97 1.75 19.65
N TYR A 494 28.06 0.52 20.11
CA TYR A 494 26.97 -0.33 20.61
C TYR A 494 27.22 -0.68 22.09
N LYS A 495 27.26 0.30 22.96
CA LYS A 495 27.50 0.17 24.42
C LYS A 495 26.52 -0.71 25.20
N ASP A 496 25.97 -1.73 24.57
CA ASP A 496 25.12 -2.72 25.22
C ASP A 496 25.99 -3.92 25.63
N GLU A 497 26.59 -3.83 26.83
CA GLU A 497 27.41 -4.88 27.42
C GLU A 497 26.67 -6.25 27.54
N ASN A 498 25.32 -6.24 27.37
CA ASN A 498 24.45 -7.41 27.52
C ASN A 498 23.85 -7.92 26.20
N LEU A 499 24.30 -7.45 25.02
CA LEU A 499 23.67 -7.82 23.75
C LEU A 499 23.57 -9.33 23.52
N LEU A 500 24.68 -10.06 23.80
CA LEU A 500 24.71 -11.52 23.62
C LEU A 500 23.77 -12.21 24.61
N ALA A 501 23.77 -11.77 25.87
CA ALA A 501 22.85 -12.26 26.91
C ALA A 501 21.38 -12.02 26.54
N ASP A 502 21.06 -10.82 26.04
CA ASP A 502 19.71 -10.48 25.64
C ASP A 502 19.25 -11.26 24.40
N TYR A 503 20.13 -11.48 23.42
CA TYR A 503 19.83 -12.32 22.27
C TYR A 503 19.66 -13.79 22.68
N ALA A 504 20.56 -14.33 23.51
CA ALA A 504 20.46 -15.68 24.03
C ALA A 504 19.13 -15.88 24.79
N LYS A 505 18.79 -14.95 25.69
CA LYS A 505 17.51 -14.96 26.42
C LYS A 505 16.31 -14.89 25.46
N PHE A 506 16.38 -14.07 24.42
CA PHE A 506 15.29 -13.92 23.42
C PHE A 506 15.09 -15.21 22.61
N GLN A 507 16.17 -15.93 22.30
CA GLN A 507 16.14 -17.19 21.56
C GLN A 507 15.94 -18.42 22.45
N ASP A 508 15.95 -18.28 23.78
CA ASP A 508 15.89 -19.39 24.77
C ASP A 508 17.19 -20.24 24.75
N PHE A 509 18.35 -19.61 24.52
CA PHE A 509 19.69 -20.23 24.52
C PHE A 509 20.42 -19.97 25.84
N ASP A 510 21.37 -20.87 26.19
CA ASP A 510 22.39 -20.56 27.20
C ASP A 510 23.44 -19.60 26.62
N GLU A 511 23.76 -18.52 27.35
CA GLU A 511 24.67 -17.46 26.90
C GLU A 511 26.08 -17.96 26.67
N ASN A 512 26.59 -18.81 27.59
CA ASN A 512 27.97 -19.33 27.53
C ASN A 512 28.13 -20.28 26.35
N GLU A 513 27.13 -21.18 26.13
CA GLU A 513 27.10 -22.11 25.01
C GLU A 513 27.03 -21.39 23.67
N LEU A 514 26.20 -20.34 23.59
CA LEU A 514 26.11 -19.50 22.38
C LEU A 514 27.46 -18.80 22.12
N GLY A 515 28.09 -18.24 23.16
CA GLY A 515 29.40 -17.60 23.08
C GLY A 515 30.50 -18.55 22.62
N GLU A 516 30.55 -19.77 23.16
CA GLU A 516 31.48 -20.82 22.72
C GLU A 516 31.27 -21.24 21.27
N PHE A 517 30.04 -21.47 20.87
CA PHE A 517 29.71 -21.79 19.48
C PHE A 517 30.18 -20.70 18.51
N LEU A 518 29.86 -19.45 18.82
CA LEU A 518 30.17 -18.31 17.93
C LEU A 518 31.70 -18.01 17.88
N ASN A 519 32.38 -18.11 18.99
CA ASN A 519 33.83 -17.75 19.09
C ASN A 519 34.74 -18.89 18.69
N LYS A 520 34.42 -20.13 19.08
CA LYS A 520 35.32 -21.29 18.92
C LYS A 520 34.92 -22.25 17.81
N ASN A 521 33.74 -22.06 17.16
CA ASN A 521 33.17 -22.99 16.18
C ASN A 521 32.97 -24.41 16.73
N ILE A 522 32.65 -24.52 18.02
CA ILE A 522 32.47 -25.80 18.71
C ILE A 522 30.98 -26.19 18.69
N LYS A 523 30.68 -27.42 18.30
CA LYS A 523 29.38 -28.03 18.45
C LYS A 523 29.18 -28.42 19.92
N ASN A 524 28.22 -27.78 20.61
CA ASN A 524 27.89 -28.03 22.02
C ASN A 524 26.37 -28.33 22.14
N THR A 525 25.83 -28.31 23.37
CA THR A 525 24.43 -28.67 23.66
C THR A 525 23.39 -27.74 22.99
N ILE A 526 23.76 -26.52 22.57
CA ILE A 526 22.90 -25.61 21.82
C ILE A 526 22.35 -26.26 20.53
N PHE A 527 23.12 -27.21 19.95
CA PHE A 527 22.73 -27.95 18.74
C PHE A 527 21.62 -28.98 18.98
N GLU A 528 21.26 -29.29 20.23
CA GLU A 528 20.13 -30.14 20.57
C GLU A 528 18.80 -29.39 20.52
N SER A 529 18.82 -28.05 20.46
CA SER A 529 17.63 -27.21 20.34
C SER A 529 16.91 -27.43 19.00
N GLU A 530 15.59 -27.25 18.99
CA GLU A 530 14.76 -27.44 17.78
C GLU A 530 15.22 -26.58 16.60
N ILE A 531 15.65 -25.34 16.83
CA ILE A 531 16.06 -24.45 15.75
C ILE A 531 17.35 -24.95 15.08
N PHE A 532 18.31 -25.54 15.83
CA PHE A 532 19.52 -26.08 15.25
C PHE A 532 19.27 -27.40 14.49
N LYS A 533 18.28 -28.21 14.92
CA LYS A 533 17.80 -29.37 14.13
C LYS A 533 17.13 -28.93 12.83
N ASP A 534 16.43 -27.81 12.85
CA ASP A 534 15.88 -27.22 11.64
C ASP A 534 16.97 -26.63 10.72
N TYR A 535 18.06 -26.07 11.28
CA TYR A 535 19.22 -25.67 10.49
C TYR A 535 19.89 -26.85 9.81
N GLU A 536 19.99 -28.00 10.49
CA GLU A 536 20.56 -29.22 9.90
C GLU A 536 19.74 -29.68 8.69
N ARG A 537 18.41 -29.70 8.79
CA ARG A 537 17.49 -29.99 7.66
C ARG A 537 17.62 -29.00 6.50
N GLU A 538 17.81 -27.71 6.79
CA GLU A 538 17.98 -26.70 5.75
C GLU A 538 19.40 -26.75 5.15
N PHE A 539 20.41 -27.06 5.93
CA PHE A 539 21.77 -27.29 5.45
C PHE A 539 21.80 -28.42 4.43
N GLU A 540 21.18 -29.56 4.71
CA GLU A 540 21.13 -30.71 3.79
C GLU A 540 20.48 -30.39 2.44
N LYS A 541 19.59 -29.42 2.39
CA LYS A 541 18.96 -28.93 1.16
C LYS A 541 19.80 -27.87 0.44
N SER A 542 20.77 -27.27 1.11
CA SER A 542 21.55 -26.13 0.65
C SER A 542 22.50 -26.49 -0.50
N ASN A 543 22.87 -25.47 -1.29
CA ASN A 543 23.89 -25.62 -2.32
C ASN A 543 25.26 -25.93 -1.70
N ALA A 544 25.58 -25.37 -0.53
CA ALA A 544 26.83 -25.64 0.18
C ALA A 544 26.99 -27.13 0.51
N TYR A 545 25.93 -27.79 0.99
CA TYR A 545 25.93 -29.24 1.24
C TYR A 545 26.11 -30.04 -0.05
N LYS A 546 25.36 -29.72 -1.10
CA LYS A 546 25.43 -30.39 -2.41
C LYS A 546 26.83 -30.27 -3.03
N GLU A 547 27.42 -29.08 -2.93
CA GLU A 547 28.77 -28.82 -3.42
C GLU A 547 29.81 -29.60 -2.60
N LEU A 548 29.71 -29.63 -1.28
CA LEU A 548 30.57 -30.42 -0.42
C LEU A 548 30.54 -31.92 -0.78
N ILE A 549 29.35 -32.50 -0.87
CA ILE A 549 29.18 -33.92 -1.26
C ILE A 549 29.76 -34.15 -2.66
N GLY A 550 29.46 -33.27 -3.63
CA GLY A 550 29.99 -33.38 -5.00
C GLY A 550 31.52 -33.23 -5.07
N ASN A 551 32.13 -32.57 -4.08
CA ASN A 551 33.60 -32.41 -4.02
C ASN A 551 34.31 -33.66 -3.53
N PHE A 552 33.68 -34.55 -2.74
CA PHE A 552 34.31 -35.74 -2.21
C PHE A 552 34.90 -36.68 -3.29
N ASP A 553 34.32 -36.69 -4.47
CA ASP A 553 34.79 -37.51 -5.57
C ASP A 553 35.75 -36.79 -6.54
N LYS A 554 35.94 -35.48 -6.41
CA LYS A 554 36.81 -34.68 -7.27
C LYS A 554 38.29 -34.95 -6.97
N PRO A 555 39.14 -35.18 -8.01
CA PRO A 555 40.55 -35.47 -7.83
C PRO A 555 41.35 -34.41 -7.05
N LYS A 556 41.03 -33.13 -7.27
CA LYS A 556 41.68 -32.00 -6.57
C LYS A 556 41.36 -32.03 -5.06
N PHE A 557 40.13 -32.34 -4.68
CA PHE A 557 39.70 -32.37 -3.29
C PHE A 557 40.25 -33.62 -2.57
N LYS A 558 40.27 -34.78 -3.26
CA LYS A 558 40.91 -36.00 -2.74
C LYS A 558 42.41 -35.77 -2.49
N ARG A 559 43.07 -35.07 -3.36
CA ARG A 559 44.48 -34.69 -3.17
C ARG A 559 44.71 -33.87 -1.90
N ILE A 560 43.91 -32.82 -1.69
CA ILE A 560 44.00 -31.96 -0.49
C ILE A 560 43.82 -32.79 0.79
N GLU A 561 42.86 -33.70 0.79
CA GLU A 561 42.59 -34.54 1.98
C GLU A 561 43.68 -35.61 2.15
N PHE A 562 44.25 -36.16 1.06
CA PHE A 562 45.36 -37.09 1.12
C PHE A 562 46.65 -36.43 1.61
N GLU A 563 46.95 -35.19 1.25
CA GLU A 563 48.09 -34.41 1.76
C GLU A 563 48.07 -34.22 3.27
N LYS A 564 46.92 -34.34 3.93
CA LYS A 564 46.76 -34.29 5.42
C LYS A 564 47.00 -35.63 6.10
N THR A 565 47.17 -36.72 5.35
CA THR A 565 47.35 -38.06 5.95
C THR A 565 48.80 -38.33 6.31
N PRO A 566 49.08 -39.22 7.27
CA PRO A 566 50.45 -39.64 7.57
C PRO A 566 51.11 -40.32 6.31
N GLU A 567 50.37 -41.12 5.55
CA GLU A 567 50.89 -41.82 4.34
C GLU A 567 51.48 -40.88 3.30
N PHE A 568 50.93 -39.63 3.20
CA PHE A 568 51.47 -38.62 2.31
C PHE A 568 52.91 -38.22 2.67
N LYS A 569 53.23 -38.12 3.96
CA LYS A 569 54.56 -37.73 4.46
C LYS A 569 55.62 -38.77 4.06
N ASP A 570 55.22 -40.05 4.01
CA ASP A 570 56.15 -41.15 3.72
C ASP A 570 56.46 -41.30 2.21
N ILE A 571 55.55 -40.89 1.33
CA ILE A 571 55.69 -41.05 -0.12
C ILE A 571 55.83 -39.75 -0.94
N ASN A 572 55.90 -38.61 -0.27
CA ASN A 572 55.88 -37.27 -0.89
C ASN A 572 56.99 -37.07 -1.93
N ASN A 573 58.15 -37.70 -1.79
CA ASN A 573 59.31 -37.56 -2.68
C ASN A 573 59.27 -38.50 -3.90
N ASP A 574 58.36 -39.49 -3.97
CA ASP A 574 58.18 -40.39 -5.09
C ASP A 574 56.93 -40.08 -5.90
N LYS A 575 57.09 -39.40 -7.03
CA LYS A 575 55.98 -38.96 -7.90
C LYS A 575 55.12 -40.15 -8.46
N LYS A 576 55.75 -41.33 -8.63
CA LYS A 576 55.02 -42.49 -9.19
C LYS A 576 54.14 -43.14 -8.13
N ALA A 577 54.74 -43.36 -6.93
CA ALA A 577 54.03 -43.86 -5.75
C ALA A 577 52.91 -42.93 -5.34
N LEU A 578 53.16 -41.59 -5.38
CA LEU A 578 52.15 -40.58 -5.09
C LEU A 578 50.93 -40.65 -6.02
N ASN A 579 51.17 -40.78 -7.34
CA ASN A 579 50.06 -40.87 -8.28
C ASN A 579 49.24 -42.15 -8.16
N GLU A 580 49.89 -43.24 -7.79
CA GLU A 580 49.22 -44.54 -7.56
C GLU A 580 48.39 -44.50 -6.25
N ALA A 581 48.95 -43.92 -5.16
CA ALA A 581 48.27 -43.74 -3.88
C ALA A 581 47.04 -42.83 -4.05
N LEU A 582 47.19 -41.69 -4.74
CA LEU A 582 46.04 -40.78 -5.02
C LEU A 582 44.96 -41.43 -5.85
N LYS A 583 45.26 -42.30 -6.78
CA LYS A 583 44.25 -43.02 -7.59
C LYS A 583 43.41 -43.97 -6.75
N ASN A 584 44.00 -44.58 -5.73
CA ASN A 584 43.36 -45.54 -4.85
C ASN A 584 42.76 -44.92 -3.57
N PHE A 585 43.13 -43.66 -3.24
CA PHE A 585 42.69 -43.01 -2.04
C PHE A 585 41.17 -42.75 -2.06
N LYS A 586 40.53 -43.16 -1.00
CA LYS A 586 39.15 -42.80 -0.71
C LYS A 586 39.08 -42.07 0.61
N ILE A 587 38.44 -40.91 0.65
CA ILE A 587 38.29 -40.17 1.93
C ILE A 587 37.52 -41.06 2.90
N PRO A 588 38.07 -41.35 4.09
CA PRO A 588 37.42 -42.19 5.11
C PRO A 588 36.04 -41.59 5.52
N GLN A 589 35.10 -42.46 5.90
CA GLN A 589 33.77 -42.02 6.29
C GLN A 589 33.79 -41.04 7.46
N TRP A 590 34.60 -41.33 8.50
CA TRP A 590 34.75 -40.45 9.65
C TRP A 590 35.20 -39.01 9.25
N ARG A 591 36.12 -38.89 8.27
CA ARG A 591 36.54 -37.59 7.77
C ARG A 591 35.49 -36.87 6.95
N LYS A 592 34.68 -37.62 6.17
CA LYS A 592 33.51 -37.04 5.47
C LYS A 592 32.49 -36.50 6.45
N ASP A 593 32.27 -37.23 7.55
CA ASP A 593 31.30 -36.81 8.58
C ASP A 593 31.85 -35.61 9.38
N GLU A 594 33.15 -35.55 9.63
CA GLU A 594 33.82 -34.36 10.22
C GLU A 594 33.69 -33.13 9.32
N LEU A 595 33.99 -33.27 8.02
CA LEU A 595 33.83 -32.18 7.04
C LEU A 595 32.39 -31.70 6.91
N LYS A 596 31.40 -32.60 6.98
CA LYS A 596 29.99 -32.22 7.01
C LYS A 596 29.66 -31.42 8.28
N ASN A 597 30.16 -31.87 9.44
CA ASN A 597 29.94 -31.16 10.70
C ASN A 597 30.61 -29.77 10.68
N GLU A 598 31.88 -29.67 10.22
CA GLU A 598 32.54 -28.38 10.06
C GLU A 598 31.73 -27.43 9.16
N ALA A 599 31.23 -27.92 8.03
CA ALA A 599 30.43 -27.13 7.10
C ALA A 599 29.07 -26.74 7.69
N PHE A 600 28.46 -27.65 8.45
CA PHE A 600 27.18 -27.38 9.14
C PHE A 600 27.37 -26.31 10.25
N VAL A 601 28.39 -26.43 11.07
CA VAL A 601 28.70 -25.44 12.12
C VAL A 601 28.91 -24.06 11.49
N LYS A 602 29.68 -24.00 10.39
CA LYS A 602 29.84 -22.76 9.63
C LYS A 602 28.53 -22.18 9.11
N PHE A 603 27.69 -22.99 8.52
CA PHE A 603 26.37 -22.62 8.00
C PHE A 603 25.45 -22.07 9.09
N ALA A 604 25.38 -22.74 10.24
CA ALA A 604 24.57 -22.32 11.38
C ALA A 604 25.10 -21.00 11.96
N LYS A 605 26.44 -20.85 12.04
CA LYS A 605 27.08 -19.62 12.52
C LYS A 605 26.75 -18.43 11.64
N GLU A 606 26.80 -18.58 10.30
CA GLU A 606 26.45 -17.52 9.36
C GLU A 606 25.01 -17.00 9.59
N ILE A 607 24.05 -17.92 9.82
CA ILE A 607 22.66 -17.56 10.11
C ILE A 607 22.55 -16.82 11.46
N GLU A 608 23.20 -17.33 12.51
CA GLU A 608 23.11 -16.71 13.84
C GLU A 608 23.79 -15.34 13.88
N LEU A 609 24.92 -15.15 13.19
CA LEU A 609 25.57 -13.85 13.06
C LEU A 609 24.65 -12.82 12.38
N GLU A 610 23.99 -13.22 11.29
CA GLU A 610 23.03 -12.37 10.61
C GLU A 610 21.85 -12.01 11.51
N LYS A 611 21.32 -12.97 12.26
CA LYS A 611 20.23 -12.74 13.23
C LYS A 611 20.64 -11.79 14.35
N ILE A 612 21.82 -11.97 14.94
CA ILE A 612 22.34 -11.08 15.98
C ILE A 612 22.47 -9.64 15.47
N TYR A 613 22.97 -9.45 14.24
CA TYR A 613 23.05 -8.13 13.63
C TYR A 613 21.69 -7.45 13.52
N TYR A 614 20.69 -8.12 12.96
CA TYR A 614 19.36 -7.55 12.84
C TYR A 614 18.64 -7.41 14.18
N PHE A 615 18.92 -8.29 15.14
CA PHE A 615 18.45 -8.15 16.52
C PHE A 615 18.92 -6.85 17.15
N THR A 616 20.19 -6.49 16.98
CA THR A 616 20.73 -5.20 17.47
C THR A 616 20.00 -4.01 16.85
N LEU A 617 19.80 -4.02 15.53
CA LEU A 617 19.06 -2.96 14.83
C LEU A 617 17.62 -2.85 15.33
N ALA A 618 16.96 -3.98 15.52
CA ALA A 618 15.58 -4.04 15.98
C ALA A 618 15.44 -3.65 17.47
N LYS A 619 16.36 -4.10 18.32
CA LYS A 619 16.38 -3.79 19.77
C LYS A 619 16.60 -2.29 20.03
N SER A 620 17.51 -1.66 19.28
CA SER A 620 17.86 -0.24 19.45
C SER A 620 16.81 0.72 18.90
N GLN A 621 15.80 0.21 18.19
CA GLN A 621 14.76 1.04 17.61
C GLN A 621 13.65 1.33 18.61
N GLN A 622 13.07 2.53 18.54
CA GLN A 622 11.83 2.86 19.24
C GLN A 622 10.68 1.94 18.83
N ASN A 623 9.62 1.92 19.61
CA ASN A 623 8.44 1.13 19.32
C ASN A 623 7.80 1.51 17.95
N VAL A 624 7.32 0.50 17.24
CA VAL A 624 6.58 0.64 15.97
C VAL A 624 5.08 0.74 16.27
N LEU A 625 4.43 1.74 15.71
CA LEU A 625 2.97 1.86 15.75
C LEU A 625 2.37 1.00 14.64
N ILE A 626 1.55 0.02 15.00
CA ILE A 626 0.85 -0.87 14.07
C ILE A 626 -0.61 -0.43 14.01
N ILE A 627 -1.09 -0.10 12.80
CA ILE A 627 -2.47 0.28 12.54
C ILE A 627 -3.11 -0.77 11.65
N LYS A 628 -4.24 -1.30 12.07
CA LYS A 628 -4.99 -2.33 11.34
C LYS A 628 -6.48 -2.04 11.33
N SER A 629 -7.16 -2.47 10.28
CA SER A 629 -8.61 -2.60 10.32
C SER A 629 -9.02 -3.63 11.36
N PRO A 630 -10.11 -3.42 12.11
CA PRO A 630 -10.62 -4.43 13.04
C PRO A 630 -10.99 -5.72 12.30
N THR A 631 -10.55 -6.85 12.83
CA THR A 631 -10.73 -8.18 12.21
C THR A 631 -12.03 -8.87 12.56
N GLU A 632 -13.04 -8.19 13.07
CA GLU A 632 -14.32 -8.80 13.37
C GLU A 632 -15.05 -9.18 12.08
N ASN A 633 -15.10 -10.47 11.79
CA ASN A 633 -15.74 -11.05 10.60
C ASN A 633 -17.18 -10.59 10.37
N LYS A 634 -17.88 -10.19 11.42
CA LYS A 634 -19.25 -9.69 11.38
C LYS A 634 -19.33 -8.29 10.80
N GLU A 635 -18.51 -7.37 11.30
CA GLU A 635 -18.46 -5.97 10.82
C GLU A 635 -17.96 -5.89 9.38
N GLN A 636 -17.01 -6.74 8.98
CA GLN A 636 -16.55 -6.82 7.61
C GLN A 636 -17.64 -7.33 6.65
N LYS A 637 -18.43 -8.34 7.08
CA LYS A 637 -19.60 -8.80 6.32
C LYS A 637 -20.68 -7.73 6.21
N GLU A 638 -20.92 -6.97 7.26
CA GLU A 638 -21.85 -5.83 7.25
C GLU A 638 -21.39 -4.76 6.26
N PHE A 639 -20.08 -4.46 6.22
CA PHE A 639 -19.50 -3.54 5.24
C PHE A 639 -19.64 -4.06 3.80
N GLU A 640 -19.35 -5.32 3.54
CA GLU A 640 -19.48 -5.93 2.20
C GLU A 640 -20.95 -5.95 1.72
N ASN A 641 -21.88 -6.24 2.63
CA ASN A 641 -23.30 -6.19 2.32
C ASN A 641 -23.78 -4.75 2.08
N PHE A 642 -23.32 -3.80 2.90
CA PHE A 642 -23.60 -2.39 2.72
C PHE A 642 -23.15 -1.89 1.34
N GLN A 643 -21.92 -2.19 0.93
CA GLN A 643 -21.41 -1.84 -0.40
C GLN A 643 -22.26 -2.43 -1.53
N LYS A 644 -22.65 -3.70 -1.38
CA LYS A 644 -23.44 -4.45 -2.37
C LYS A 644 -24.87 -3.92 -2.50
N ASP A 645 -25.52 -3.63 -1.37
CA ASP A 645 -26.94 -3.25 -1.32
C ASP A 645 -27.15 -1.79 -1.74
N ASN A 646 -26.18 -0.91 -1.49
CA ASN A 646 -26.35 0.53 -1.71
C ASN A 646 -25.62 1.04 -2.96
N GLN A 647 -24.88 0.20 -3.68
CA GLN A 647 -24.03 0.59 -4.83
C GLN A 647 -23.01 1.70 -4.52
N PHE A 648 -22.76 1.99 -3.24
CA PHE A 648 -21.77 2.95 -2.79
C PHE A 648 -20.44 2.23 -2.51
N TRP A 649 -19.37 2.76 -3.09
CA TRP A 649 -18.03 2.29 -2.83
C TRP A 649 -17.42 3.11 -1.71
N LEU A 650 -17.65 2.69 -0.47
CA LEU A 650 -16.84 3.15 0.65
C LEU A 650 -15.52 2.40 0.60
N GLU A 651 -14.51 3.09 0.14
CA GLU A 651 -13.18 2.49 -0.09
C GLU A 651 -12.43 2.23 1.22
N ASP A 652 -12.90 2.82 2.33
CA ASP A 652 -12.28 2.74 3.63
C ASP A 652 -13.21 2.15 4.68
N TYR A 653 -12.78 1.02 5.28
CA TYR A 653 -13.52 0.38 6.37
C TYR A 653 -13.64 1.26 7.62
N ALA A 654 -12.63 2.10 7.92
CA ALA A 654 -12.69 3.04 9.02
C ALA A 654 -13.77 4.11 8.78
N LEU A 655 -13.96 4.52 7.52
CA LEU A 655 -15.04 5.41 7.12
C LEU A 655 -16.40 4.73 7.27
N PHE A 656 -16.54 3.46 6.86
CA PHE A 656 -17.74 2.67 7.11
C PHE A 656 -18.09 2.59 8.60
N LEU A 657 -17.13 2.31 9.47
CA LEU A 657 -17.37 2.25 10.90
C LEU A 657 -17.81 3.59 11.49
N ALA A 658 -17.25 4.70 11.02
CA ALA A 658 -17.66 6.03 11.45
C ALA A 658 -19.10 6.33 11.03
N LEU A 659 -19.48 5.98 9.81
CA LEU A 659 -20.84 6.10 9.29
C LEU A 659 -21.81 5.20 10.05
N ASN A 660 -21.46 3.93 10.24
CA ASN A 660 -22.28 2.94 10.93
C ASN A 660 -22.56 3.34 12.39
N LYS A 661 -21.55 3.91 13.10
CA LYS A 661 -21.74 4.46 14.44
C LYS A 661 -22.76 5.59 14.45
N LYS A 662 -22.74 6.49 13.47
CA LYS A 662 -23.70 7.60 13.34
C LYS A 662 -25.13 7.09 13.14
N PHE A 663 -25.31 6.00 12.39
CA PHE A 663 -26.60 5.39 12.09
C PHE A 663 -26.95 4.18 12.99
N LYS A 664 -26.33 4.06 14.17
CA LYS A 664 -26.60 3.03 15.19
C LYS A 664 -26.51 1.59 14.70
N GLY A 665 -25.55 1.31 13.80
CA GLY A 665 -25.30 -0.04 13.30
C GLY A 665 -26.35 -0.56 12.32
N ARG A 666 -27.23 0.27 11.80
CA ARG A 666 -28.15 -0.12 10.74
C ARG A 666 -27.44 -0.13 9.38
N MET A 667 -27.74 -1.12 8.57
CA MET A 667 -27.40 -1.08 7.15
C MET A 667 -28.24 0.02 6.49
N TRP A 668 -27.59 0.85 5.69
CA TRP A 668 -28.27 1.93 4.99
C TRP A 668 -28.88 1.41 3.72
N LYS A 669 -30.14 1.73 3.52
CA LYS A 669 -30.78 1.61 2.22
C LYS A 669 -30.91 3.00 1.64
N ASN A 670 -30.84 3.10 0.29
CA ASN A 670 -30.91 4.38 -0.41
C ASN A 670 -32.18 5.18 -0.11
N ASP A 671 -33.28 4.47 0.14
CA ASP A 671 -34.58 5.01 0.46
C ASP A 671 -34.70 5.49 1.94
N GLU A 672 -33.77 5.08 2.81
CA GLU A 672 -33.71 5.50 4.21
C GLU A 672 -32.82 6.74 4.43
N LEU A 673 -32.12 7.22 3.41
CA LEU A 673 -31.23 8.36 3.45
C LEU A 673 -31.93 9.61 2.93
N ASP A 674 -31.81 10.72 3.66
CA ASP A 674 -32.19 12.02 3.11
C ASP A 674 -31.18 12.47 2.02
N GLU A 675 -31.56 13.47 1.22
CA GLU A 675 -30.73 13.94 0.10
C GLU A 675 -29.37 14.52 0.58
N ALA A 676 -29.32 15.14 1.74
CA ALA A 676 -28.07 15.65 2.29
C ALA A 676 -27.13 14.49 2.71
N GLN A 677 -27.69 13.40 3.25
CA GLN A 677 -26.94 12.21 3.61
C GLN A 677 -26.42 11.47 2.38
N LYS A 678 -27.24 11.40 1.31
CA LYS A 678 -26.80 10.83 0.01
C LYS A 678 -25.66 11.65 -0.59
N GLN A 679 -25.75 12.99 -0.56
CA GLN A 679 -24.67 13.87 -1.00
C GLN A 679 -23.41 13.70 -0.17
N ILE A 680 -23.52 13.58 1.16
CA ILE A 680 -22.37 13.34 2.05
C ILE A 680 -21.69 12.02 1.71
N ILE A 681 -22.44 10.97 1.40
CA ILE A 681 -21.88 9.65 1.10
C ILE A 681 -21.28 9.60 -0.31
N SER A 682 -21.88 10.28 -1.29
CA SER A 682 -21.44 10.26 -2.68
C SER A 682 -20.34 11.27 -3.01
N SER A 683 -20.10 12.26 -2.16
CA SER A 683 -19.15 13.34 -2.44
C SER A 683 -17.88 13.25 -1.60
N ILE A 684 -16.75 13.64 -2.21
CA ILE A 684 -15.46 13.82 -1.53
C ILE A 684 -15.58 14.85 -0.40
N LYS A 685 -16.40 15.88 -0.56
CA LYS A 685 -16.70 16.85 0.50
C LYS A 685 -17.40 16.23 1.70
N GLY A 686 -18.25 15.22 1.47
CA GLY A 686 -18.88 14.46 2.55
C GLY A 686 -17.85 13.71 3.40
N MET A 687 -16.82 13.14 2.77
CA MET A 687 -15.72 12.49 3.49
C MET A 687 -14.90 13.47 4.33
N ASP A 688 -14.72 14.71 3.88
CA ASP A 688 -14.03 15.77 4.64
C ASP A 688 -14.78 16.23 5.90
N ILE A 689 -16.09 16.05 5.94
CA ILE A 689 -16.95 16.44 7.06
C ILE A 689 -17.10 15.30 8.05
N MET A 690 -16.85 14.06 7.66
CA MET A 690 -17.06 12.89 8.52
C MET A 690 -15.99 12.75 9.58
N ASN A 691 -16.44 12.37 10.78
CA ASN A 691 -15.57 12.03 11.89
C ASN A 691 -15.03 10.61 11.74
N THR A 692 -13.91 10.45 11.04
CA THR A 692 -13.20 9.16 10.89
C THR A 692 -12.16 8.96 11.99
N PRO A 693 -11.74 7.73 12.29
CA PRO A 693 -10.59 7.51 13.18
C PRO A 693 -9.26 7.95 12.57
N LEU A 694 -9.19 8.17 11.25
CA LEU A 694 -7.94 8.45 10.53
C LEU A 694 -7.41 9.84 10.87
N TYR A 695 -8.20 10.87 10.63
CA TYR A 695 -7.84 12.27 10.89
C TYR A 695 -9.09 13.12 11.20
N ASN A 696 -8.87 14.31 11.77
CA ASN A 696 -9.91 15.33 11.93
C ASN A 696 -9.74 16.40 10.83
N PRO A 697 -10.75 16.66 9.97
CA PRO A 697 -10.65 17.65 8.91
C PRO A 697 -10.45 19.08 9.42
N LYS A 698 -10.96 19.39 10.62
CA LYS A 698 -10.97 20.74 11.20
C LYS A 698 -9.85 20.99 12.21
N ASP A 699 -9.39 19.94 12.87
CA ASP A 699 -8.35 20.01 13.90
C ASP A 699 -7.26 18.97 13.63
N LYS A 700 -6.13 19.45 13.14
CA LYS A 700 -4.98 18.59 12.85
C LYS A 700 -4.35 17.95 14.09
N ASP A 701 -4.52 18.59 15.26
CA ASP A 701 -3.91 18.18 16.51
C ASP A 701 -4.87 17.40 17.43
N ASP A 702 -5.99 16.94 16.89
CA ASP A 702 -6.93 16.05 17.57
C ASP A 702 -6.21 14.74 17.98
N ASN A 703 -5.93 14.62 19.26
CA ASN A 703 -5.22 13.49 19.86
C ASN A 703 -6.01 12.16 19.86
N LEU A 704 -7.27 12.21 19.45
CA LEU A 704 -8.13 11.03 19.29
C LEU A 704 -8.11 10.47 17.86
N LYS A 705 -7.07 10.81 17.06
CA LYS A 705 -6.92 10.39 15.67
C LYS A 705 -5.62 9.62 15.42
N LEU A 706 -5.67 8.70 14.46
CA LEU A 706 -4.52 7.85 14.07
C LEU A 706 -3.38 8.68 13.48
N SER A 707 -3.68 9.72 12.68
CA SER A 707 -2.66 10.63 12.14
C SER A 707 -1.85 11.33 13.23
N PHE A 708 -2.51 11.74 14.34
CA PHE A 708 -1.81 12.32 15.48
C PHE A 708 -0.88 11.31 16.16
N LEU A 709 -1.29 10.05 16.34
CA LEU A 709 -0.45 9.00 16.94
C LEU A 709 0.81 8.73 16.11
N ILE A 710 0.69 8.72 14.79
CA ILE A 710 1.85 8.54 13.90
C ILE A 710 2.83 9.71 14.05
N ARG A 711 2.34 10.95 14.07
CA ARG A 711 3.19 12.14 14.29
C ARG A 711 3.92 12.07 15.64
N GLN A 712 3.21 11.72 16.71
CA GLN A 712 3.84 11.55 18.03
C GLN A 712 4.93 10.46 18.00
N ASN A 713 4.71 9.37 17.25
CA ASN A 713 5.69 8.30 17.18
C ASN A 713 6.94 8.67 16.36
N PHE A 714 6.85 9.61 15.41
CA PHE A 714 8.03 10.18 14.74
C PHE A 714 9.00 10.85 15.71
N ASN A 715 8.46 11.44 16.78
CA ASN A 715 9.20 12.17 17.81
C ASN A 715 9.51 11.30 19.05
N ALA A 716 9.14 10.02 19.03
CA ALA A 716 9.22 9.10 20.18
C ALA A 716 8.41 9.57 21.41
N ASP A 717 7.38 10.42 21.20
CA ASP A 717 6.54 11.00 22.27
C ASP A 717 5.24 10.23 22.51
N LEU A 718 5.00 9.14 21.78
CA LEU A 718 3.80 8.32 21.93
C LEU A 718 3.80 7.60 23.28
N LYS A 719 3.06 8.11 24.26
CA LYS A 719 2.99 7.56 25.62
C LYS A 719 1.92 6.49 25.78
N GLN A 720 0.74 6.71 25.21
CA GLN A 720 -0.41 5.81 25.35
C GLN A 720 -1.38 5.97 24.17
N ILE A 721 -1.99 4.86 23.74
CA ILE A 721 -3.05 4.87 22.73
C ILE A 721 -4.39 5.18 23.42
N PRO A 722 -5.15 6.20 22.98
CA PRO A 722 -6.49 6.48 23.49
C PRO A 722 -7.43 5.27 23.35
N GLY A 723 -8.31 5.04 24.34
CA GLY A 723 -9.16 3.85 24.40
C GLY A 723 -10.06 3.64 23.17
N ASN A 724 -10.50 4.74 22.53
CA ASN A 724 -11.30 4.67 21.30
C ASN A 724 -10.50 4.17 20.08
N LEU A 725 -9.15 4.25 20.12
CA LEU A 725 -8.25 3.84 19.04
C LEU A 725 -7.60 2.47 19.27
N THR A 726 -7.72 1.88 20.47
CA THR A 726 -7.06 0.59 20.79
C THR A 726 -7.51 -0.57 19.91
N LYS A 727 -8.69 -0.51 19.30
CA LYS A 727 -9.17 -1.50 18.34
C LYS A 727 -8.52 -1.38 16.96
N PHE A 728 -7.94 -0.22 16.64
CA PHE A 728 -7.28 0.05 15.37
C PHE A 728 -5.75 0.08 15.47
N ALA A 729 -5.23 0.44 16.63
CA ALA A 729 -3.82 0.70 16.82
C ALA A 729 -3.24 -0.10 17.99
N SER A 730 -2.02 -0.57 17.81
CA SER A 730 -1.20 -1.20 18.84
C SER A 730 0.25 -0.76 18.69
N VAL A 731 1.03 -0.89 19.75
CA VAL A 731 2.47 -0.59 19.73
C VAL A 731 3.24 -1.87 20.00
N SER A 732 4.31 -2.11 19.24
CA SER A 732 5.18 -3.26 19.42
C SER A 732 6.64 -2.87 19.27
N LYS A 733 7.53 -3.61 19.92
CA LYS A 733 8.97 -3.51 19.65
C LYS A 733 9.28 -4.17 18.31
N LEU A 734 10.13 -3.56 17.49
CA LEU A 734 10.51 -4.15 16.20
C LEU A 734 11.13 -5.54 16.37
N VAL A 735 11.86 -5.78 17.44
CA VAL A 735 12.46 -7.09 17.74
C VAL A 735 11.43 -8.21 17.86
N ASP A 736 10.23 -7.89 18.34
CA ASP A 736 9.13 -8.86 18.46
C ASP A 736 8.38 -9.05 17.12
N MET A 737 8.55 -8.11 16.18
CA MET A 737 7.92 -8.16 14.86
C MET A 737 8.74 -8.94 13.83
N VAL A 738 10.08 -8.96 13.98
CA VAL A 738 10.98 -9.69 13.06
C VAL A 738 11.08 -11.14 13.48
N ASP A 739 10.91 -12.07 12.53
CA ASP A 739 10.87 -13.50 12.81
C ASP A 739 12.27 -14.11 12.93
N PHE A 740 12.90 -13.95 14.10
CA PHE A 740 14.22 -14.52 14.42
C PHE A 740 14.19 -16.04 14.68
N LYS A 741 13.01 -16.65 14.86
CA LYS A 741 12.88 -18.10 15.15
C LYS A 741 12.81 -18.96 13.91
N LYS A 742 12.76 -18.37 12.72
CA LYS A 742 12.82 -19.13 11.46
C LYS A 742 14.22 -19.67 11.21
N PRO A 743 14.35 -20.94 10.78
CA PRO A 743 15.63 -21.50 10.35
C PRO A 743 16.18 -20.80 9.10
N LYS A 744 15.32 -20.39 8.19
CA LYS A 744 15.65 -19.52 7.05
C LYS A 744 15.28 -18.10 7.41
N PHE A 745 16.27 -17.32 7.79
CA PHE A 745 16.08 -15.93 8.21
C PHE A 745 15.83 -15.02 7.00
N ASP A 746 14.58 -14.79 6.66
CA ASP A 746 14.13 -13.98 5.51
C ASP A 746 13.76 -12.53 5.89
N LYS A 747 14.03 -12.13 7.14
CA LYS A 747 13.74 -10.79 7.70
C LYS A 747 12.25 -10.40 7.56
N ALA A 748 11.36 -11.37 7.60
CA ALA A 748 9.92 -11.13 7.55
C ALA A 748 9.45 -10.32 8.77
N ILE A 749 8.52 -9.38 8.54
CA ILE A 749 7.97 -8.49 9.57
C ILE A 749 6.52 -8.87 9.81
N ASN A 750 6.21 -9.28 11.04
CA ASN A 750 4.88 -9.69 11.47
C ASN A 750 4.12 -8.52 12.11
N LEU A 751 2.93 -8.24 11.62
CA LEU A 751 2.04 -7.23 12.21
C LEU A 751 1.15 -7.79 13.34
N SER A 752 1.00 -9.10 13.40
CA SER A 752 0.26 -9.78 14.48
C SER A 752 1.20 -10.19 15.59
N VAL A 753 1.93 -9.21 16.12
CA VAL A 753 2.77 -9.43 17.30
C VAL A 753 1.83 -9.62 18.48
N LYS A 754 1.80 -10.84 18.95
CA LYS A 754 1.19 -11.12 20.22
C LYS A 754 2.22 -10.71 21.27
N SER A 755 1.85 -9.76 22.13
CA SER A 755 2.64 -9.51 23.33
C SER A 755 2.81 -10.86 24.02
N SER A 756 4.05 -11.36 24.12
CA SER A 756 4.34 -12.46 25.01
C SER A 756 3.90 -11.96 26.39
N VAL A 757 2.78 -12.48 26.88
CA VAL A 757 2.33 -12.15 28.23
C VAL A 757 3.41 -12.74 29.13
N GLU A 758 4.24 -11.88 29.68
CA GLU A 758 5.28 -12.30 30.62
C GLU A 758 4.55 -12.90 31.83
N ILE A 759 4.76 -14.21 32.05
CA ILE A 759 4.14 -14.90 33.17
C ILE A 759 4.86 -14.43 34.43
N VAL A 760 4.29 -13.44 35.11
CA VAL A 760 4.77 -13.01 36.42
C VAL A 760 4.34 -14.06 37.44
N SER A 761 5.28 -14.83 37.95
CA SER A 761 5.01 -15.86 38.96
C SER A 761 5.99 -15.75 40.13
N LYS A 762 5.47 -15.95 41.36
CA LYS A 762 6.30 -16.09 42.57
C LYS A 762 7.01 -17.46 42.62
N PHE A 763 6.63 -18.39 41.77
CA PHE A 763 7.16 -19.76 41.73
C PHE A 763 7.93 -20.00 40.44
N PRO A 764 8.92 -20.90 40.42
CA PRO A 764 9.62 -21.29 39.21
C PRO A 764 8.62 -21.75 38.13
N LEU A 765 8.90 -21.43 36.88
CA LEU A 765 8.13 -21.91 35.74
C LEU A 765 8.72 -23.24 35.24
N VAL A 766 7.85 -24.21 34.97
CA VAL A 766 8.22 -25.49 34.35
C VAL A 766 7.47 -25.64 33.01
N ARG A 767 8.06 -26.34 32.05
CA ARG A 767 7.37 -26.70 30.80
C ARG A 767 6.35 -27.81 31.07
N LEU A 768 5.20 -27.73 30.39
CA LEU A 768 4.18 -28.76 30.50
C LEU A 768 4.73 -30.15 30.14
N GLY A 769 5.70 -30.24 29.22
CA GLY A 769 6.42 -31.47 28.86
C GLY A 769 7.15 -32.13 30.01
N GLU A 770 7.50 -31.40 31.10
CA GLU A 770 8.15 -31.91 32.31
C GLU A 770 7.14 -32.38 33.34
N CYS A 771 5.85 -32.13 33.14
CA CYS A 771 4.78 -32.49 34.10
C CYS A 771 4.29 -33.94 33.97
N GLY A 772 4.66 -34.67 32.92
CA GLY A 772 4.21 -36.06 32.73
C GLY A 772 4.40 -36.63 31.33
N ASP A 773 3.79 -37.78 31.09
CA ASP A 773 3.89 -38.50 29.81
C ASP A 773 2.71 -38.18 28.90
N PHE A 774 3.00 -37.95 27.63
CA PHE A 774 2.02 -37.55 26.61
C PHE A 774 1.70 -38.70 25.66
N PHE A 775 0.41 -38.86 25.35
CA PHE A 775 -0.10 -39.87 24.43
C PHE A 775 -0.92 -39.23 23.34
N MET A 776 -0.49 -39.41 22.08
CA MET A 776 -1.25 -38.95 20.90
C MET A 776 -2.35 -39.97 20.58
N GLY A 777 -3.53 -39.46 20.25
CA GLY A 777 -4.62 -40.27 19.78
C GLY A 777 -4.52 -40.65 18.29
N GLY A 778 -5.45 -41.49 17.83
CA GLY A 778 -5.53 -41.96 16.46
C GLY A 778 -6.96 -42.26 16.02
N THR A 779 -7.18 -42.36 14.71
CA THR A 779 -8.48 -42.72 14.13
C THR A 779 -8.33 -43.95 13.26
N PRO A 780 -9.00 -45.05 13.61
CA PRO A 780 -9.12 -46.22 12.74
C PRO A 780 -9.80 -45.83 11.40
N SER A 781 -9.48 -46.56 10.34
CA SER A 781 -10.09 -46.29 9.03
C SER A 781 -11.61 -46.38 9.06
N ARG A 782 -12.32 -45.30 8.71
CA ARG A 782 -13.79 -45.28 8.68
C ARG A 782 -14.40 -46.21 7.65
N ASN A 783 -13.64 -46.59 6.62
CA ASN A 783 -14.09 -47.47 5.54
C ASN A 783 -14.12 -48.95 5.93
N ILE A 784 -13.58 -49.32 7.12
CA ILE A 784 -13.54 -50.69 7.59
C ILE A 784 -14.48 -50.82 8.78
N SER A 785 -15.69 -51.35 8.55
CA SER A 785 -16.74 -51.45 9.56
C SER A 785 -16.34 -52.32 10.76
N GLN A 786 -15.46 -53.32 10.58
CA GLN A 786 -14.94 -54.17 11.63
C GLN A 786 -14.09 -53.47 12.70
N TYR A 787 -13.68 -52.22 12.45
CA TYR A 787 -12.93 -51.42 13.43
C TYR A 787 -13.83 -50.62 14.38
N TRP A 788 -15.13 -50.62 14.12
CA TRP A 788 -16.10 -49.77 14.81
C TRP A 788 -17.17 -50.57 15.53
N ASN A 789 -17.90 -49.92 16.46
CA ASN A 789 -18.97 -50.50 17.26
C ASN A 789 -18.53 -51.69 18.16
N GLY A 790 -17.30 -51.64 18.71
CA GLY A 790 -16.78 -52.54 19.70
C GLY A 790 -17.04 -52.10 21.14
N ASP A 791 -16.17 -52.53 22.07
CA ASP A 791 -16.31 -52.23 23.51
C ASP A 791 -15.38 -51.11 23.99
N ILE A 792 -14.35 -50.75 23.20
CA ILE A 792 -13.38 -49.74 23.58
C ILE A 792 -13.94 -48.34 23.28
N LYS A 793 -14.14 -47.54 24.29
CA LYS A 793 -14.56 -46.14 24.18
C LYS A 793 -13.56 -45.35 23.36
N TRP A 794 -14.04 -44.54 22.40
CA TRP A 794 -13.20 -43.74 21.52
C TRP A 794 -13.62 -42.26 21.55
N LEU A 795 -12.79 -41.45 22.23
CA LEU A 795 -13.09 -40.06 22.57
C LEU A 795 -12.84 -39.11 21.39
N THR A 796 -13.80 -38.25 21.11
CA THR A 796 -13.72 -37.13 20.20
C THR A 796 -13.92 -35.80 20.94
N ILE A 797 -13.55 -34.69 20.30
CA ILE A 797 -13.74 -33.34 20.90
C ILE A 797 -15.23 -33.04 21.18
N GLY A 798 -16.15 -33.65 20.44
CA GLY A 798 -17.59 -33.43 20.60
C GLY A 798 -18.22 -34.24 21.76
N ASP A 799 -17.45 -35.06 22.48
CA ASP A 799 -17.93 -35.92 23.56
C ASP A 799 -17.80 -35.29 24.95
N TYR A 800 -17.08 -34.20 25.11
CA TYR A 800 -16.88 -33.55 26.41
C TYR A 800 -16.86 -32.01 26.34
N ALA A 801 -17.26 -31.39 27.44
CA ALA A 801 -17.09 -29.95 27.67
C ALA A 801 -15.79 -29.66 28.45
N ASN A 802 -15.47 -28.37 28.65
CA ASN A 802 -14.28 -28.00 29.41
C ASN A 802 -14.44 -28.42 30.89
N PHE A 803 -13.41 -28.98 31.48
CA PHE A 803 -13.32 -29.49 32.84
C PHE A 803 -14.16 -30.77 33.15
N ASP A 804 -14.73 -31.42 32.13
CA ASP A 804 -15.52 -32.65 32.35
C ASP A 804 -14.71 -33.81 32.91
N LEU A 805 -15.36 -34.61 33.76
CA LEU A 805 -14.96 -36.00 34.06
C LEU A 805 -15.62 -36.91 33.04
N ILE A 806 -14.83 -37.47 32.12
CA ILE A 806 -15.33 -38.13 30.93
C ILE A 806 -15.50 -39.64 31.24
N LEU A 807 -16.74 -40.09 31.32
CA LEU A 807 -17.08 -41.47 31.70
C LEU A 807 -17.42 -42.36 30.48
N ASP A 808 -17.96 -41.79 29.40
CA ASP A 808 -18.38 -42.54 28.21
C ASP A 808 -18.20 -41.71 26.94
N THR A 809 -18.31 -42.36 25.78
CA THR A 809 -18.16 -41.74 24.44
C THR A 809 -19.28 -42.17 23.52
N LYS A 810 -19.62 -41.37 22.54
CA LYS A 810 -20.65 -41.64 21.51
C LYS A 810 -20.25 -42.78 20.59
N GLU A 811 -18.97 -42.87 20.28
CA GLU A 811 -18.43 -43.92 19.40
C GLU A 811 -17.51 -44.88 20.17
N LYS A 812 -17.47 -46.12 19.74
CA LYS A 812 -16.59 -47.18 20.28
C LYS A 812 -15.87 -47.86 19.14
N ILE A 813 -14.68 -48.39 19.43
CA ILE A 813 -13.84 -49.11 18.47
C ILE A 813 -13.55 -50.54 18.99
N THR A 814 -13.11 -51.40 18.09
CA THR A 814 -12.75 -52.78 18.40
C THR A 814 -11.24 -52.89 18.67
N ASP A 815 -10.81 -54.05 19.25
CA ASP A 815 -9.39 -54.36 19.37
C ASP A 815 -8.68 -54.38 18.01
N LEU A 816 -9.36 -54.82 16.94
CA LEU A 816 -8.85 -54.78 15.59
C LEU A 816 -8.63 -53.32 15.13
N GLY A 817 -9.51 -52.39 15.52
CA GLY A 817 -9.34 -50.95 15.27
C GLY A 817 -8.12 -50.40 15.97
N ILE A 818 -7.84 -50.78 17.21
CA ILE A 818 -6.61 -50.39 17.94
C ILE A 818 -5.37 -50.95 17.24
N GLN A 819 -5.36 -52.26 16.92
CA GLN A 819 -4.20 -52.95 16.34
C GLN A 819 -3.80 -52.41 14.96
N ASN A 820 -4.78 -51.93 14.18
CA ASN A 820 -4.60 -51.48 12.80
C ASN A 820 -4.65 -49.94 12.67
N SER A 821 -4.42 -49.22 13.76
CA SER A 821 -4.38 -47.76 13.75
C SER A 821 -3.35 -47.22 14.75
N SER A 822 -3.16 -45.87 14.75
CA SER A 822 -2.35 -45.17 15.76
C SER A 822 -3.11 -44.93 17.08
N ALA A 823 -4.39 -45.36 17.19
CA ALA A 823 -5.17 -45.22 18.41
C ALA A 823 -4.56 -46.06 19.55
N LYS A 824 -4.53 -45.50 20.75
CA LYS A 824 -4.03 -46.19 21.96
C LYS A 824 -5.02 -45.98 23.09
N VAL A 825 -5.22 -47.05 23.88
CA VAL A 825 -6.04 -46.96 25.10
C VAL A 825 -5.22 -46.24 26.17
N VAL A 826 -5.76 -45.15 26.66
CA VAL A 826 -5.23 -44.33 27.74
C VAL A 826 -5.99 -44.64 29.03
N LYS A 827 -5.25 -44.74 30.15
CA LYS A 827 -5.84 -45.05 31.45
C LYS A 827 -6.65 -43.93 32.04
N SER A 828 -7.64 -44.25 32.83
CA SER A 828 -8.40 -43.27 33.62
C SER A 828 -7.47 -42.41 34.51
N GLY A 829 -7.88 -41.18 34.80
CA GLY A 829 -7.10 -40.20 35.54
C GLY A 829 -6.16 -39.34 34.68
N CYS A 830 -5.97 -39.64 33.38
CA CYS A 830 -5.23 -38.78 32.49
C CYS A 830 -6.02 -37.52 32.12
N ILE A 831 -5.32 -36.38 31.99
CA ILE A 831 -5.87 -35.15 31.43
C ILE A 831 -5.94 -35.33 29.91
N VAL A 832 -6.99 -34.85 29.26
CA VAL A 832 -7.11 -34.75 27.81
C VAL A 832 -7.15 -33.29 27.39
N VAL A 833 -6.42 -32.97 26.30
CA VAL A 833 -6.31 -31.62 25.74
C VAL A 833 -6.59 -31.68 24.25
N SER A 834 -7.53 -30.86 23.76
CA SER A 834 -7.78 -30.76 22.32
C SER A 834 -6.71 -29.87 21.64
N ILE A 835 -6.17 -30.33 20.51
CA ILE A 835 -5.14 -29.67 19.73
C ILE A 835 -5.62 -29.22 18.36
N TYR A 836 -6.87 -29.55 17.99
CA TYR A 836 -7.55 -29.13 16.75
C TYR A 836 -8.90 -28.49 17.04
N ALA A 837 -9.43 -27.71 16.14
CA ALA A 837 -10.73 -27.05 16.15
C ALA A 837 -10.99 -26.20 17.42
N THR A 838 -11.21 -26.79 18.59
CA THR A 838 -11.40 -26.09 19.88
C THR A 838 -10.13 -26.24 20.73
N ILE A 839 -9.06 -25.59 20.34
CA ILE A 839 -7.73 -25.71 20.98
C ILE A 839 -7.79 -25.36 22.46
N GLY A 840 -7.18 -26.22 23.28
CA GLY A 840 -7.03 -26.02 24.73
C GLY A 840 -8.25 -26.37 25.55
N ARG A 841 -9.27 -27.09 25.00
CA ARG A 841 -10.32 -27.71 25.81
C ARG A 841 -9.71 -28.84 26.60
N VAL A 842 -9.95 -28.87 27.89
CA VAL A 842 -9.39 -29.83 28.83
C VAL A 842 -10.47 -30.64 29.55
N GLY A 843 -10.15 -31.85 29.91
CA GLY A 843 -10.99 -32.76 30.72
C GLY A 843 -10.16 -33.85 31.37
N ILE A 844 -10.76 -34.67 32.22
CA ILE A 844 -10.10 -35.83 32.87
C ILE A 844 -10.84 -37.11 32.47
N LEU A 845 -10.09 -38.12 32.07
CA LEU A 845 -10.66 -39.44 31.79
C LEU A 845 -11.13 -40.12 33.09
N GLY A 846 -12.42 -40.41 33.20
CA GLY A 846 -13.01 -41.16 34.32
C GLY A 846 -13.03 -42.67 34.08
N SER A 847 -12.76 -43.14 32.86
CA SER A 847 -12.62 -44.52 32.48
C SER A 847 -11.53 -44.72 31.44
N ASP A 848 -11.02 -45.94 31.25
CA ASP A 848 -10.06 -46.24 30.20
C ASP A 848 -10.69 -46.02 28.82
N MET A 849 -10.06 -45.26 27.93
CA MET A 849 -10.55 -45.00 26.58
C MET A 849 -9.46 -44.65 25.59
N ALA A 850 -9.69 -44.86 24.32
CA ALA A 850 -8.85 -44.36 23.24
C ALA A 850 -9.29 -42.96 22.84
N THR A 851 -8.38 -42.17 22.26
CA THR A 851 -8.64 -40.80 21.79
C THR A 851 -8.40 -40.68 20.29
N ASN A 852 -9.09 -39.76 19.63
CA ASN A 852 -8.82 -39.42 18.23
C ASN A 852 -7.54 -38.57 18.09
N GLN A 853 -7.03 -38.35 16.86
CA GLN A 853 -5.83 -37.59 16.59
C GLN A 853 -5.91 -36.10 16.98
N ALA A 854 -7.09 -35.56 17.26
CA ALA A 854 -7.29 -34.18 17.68
C ALA A 854 -7.15 -33.96 19.19
N ILE A 855 -6.90 -35.02 19.94
CA ILE A 855 -6.80 -35.04 21.41
C ILE A 855 -5.45 -35.64 21.82
N VAL A 856 -4.76 -34.95 22.72
CA VAL A 856 -3.57 -35.45 23.42
C VAL A 856 -3.96 -35.76 24.85
N ALA A 857 -3.57 -36.91 25.33
CA ALA A 857 -3.72 -37.30 26.75
C ALA A 857 -2.40 -37.07 27.49
N LEU A 858 -2.47 -36.54 28.72
CA LEU A 858 -1.34 -36.31 29.62
C LEU A 858 -1.52 -37.10 30.90
N LYS A 859 -0.61 -38.02 31.16
CA LYS A 859 -0.46 -38.69 32.46
C LYS A 859 0.48 -37.88 33.33
N VAL A 860 -0.07 -37.16 34.29
CA VAL A 860 0.69 -36.26 35.18
C VAL A 860 1.56 -37.09 36.13
N ASN A 861 2.79 -36.66 36.38
CA ASN A 861 3.72 -37.24 37.32
C ASN A 861 3.38 -36.95 38.81
N GLN A 862 4.05 -37.56 39.75
CA GLN A 862 3.73 -37.48 41.20
C GLN A 862 3.98 -36.08 41.81
N ASN A 863 4.76 -35.21 41.14
CA ASN A 863 5.07 -33.85 41.64
C ASN A 863 3.90 -32.88 41.47
N PHE A 864 2.92 -33.25 40.66
CA PHE A 864 1.81 -32.35 40.31
C PHE A 864 0.44 -32.99 40.60
N ILE A 865 -0.54 -32.16 40.90
CA ILE A 865 -1.91 -32.55 41.05
C ILE A 865 -2.62 -32.47 39.71
N ASN A 866 -3.29 -33.53 39.24
CA ASN A 866 -3.98 -33.57 37.95
C ASN A 866 -4.86 -32.31 37.70
N LYS A 867 -5.74 -32.00 38.64
CA LYS A 867 -6.62 -30.83 38.54
C LYS A 867 -5.86 -29.49 38.50
N TYR A 868 -4.74 -29.39 39.24
CA TYR A 868 -3.88 -28.23 39.16
C TYR A 868 -3.34 -28.02 37.74
N VAL A 869 -2.80 -29.10 37.15
CA VAL A 869 -2.26 -29.05 35.77
C VAL A 869 -3.38 -28.78 34.77
N MET A 870 -4.56 -29.38 34.92
CA MET A 870 -5.71 -29.15 34.08
C MET A 870 -6.14 -27.65 34.07
N TYR A 871 -6.33 -27.06 35.25
CA TYR A 871 -6.66 -25.64 35.37
C TYR A 871 -5.53 -24.73 34.89
N SER A 872 -4.26 -25.10 35.11
CA SER A 872 -3.12 -24.38 34.59
C SER A 872 -3.08 -24.38 33.06
N ILE A 873 -3.37 -25.53 32.41
CA ILE A 873 -3.45 -25.58 30.93
C ILE A 873 -4.54 -24.64 30.41
N ASP A 874 -5.71 -24.65 31.01
CA ASP A 874 -6.80 -23.75 30.57
C ASP A 874 -6.45 -22.28 30.79
N TYR A 875 -5.90 -21.91 31.96
CA TYR A 875 -5.50 -20.55 32.26
C TYR A 875 -4.38 -20.02 31.37
N PHE A 876 -3.37 -20.85 31.09
CA PHE A 876 -2.19 -20.50 30.30
C PHE A 876 -2.33 -20.89 28.80
N LYS A 877 -3.53 -21.32 28.34
CA LYS A 877 -3.78 -21.71 26.94
C LYS A 877 -3.53 -20.61 25.91
N PHE A 878 -3.46 -19.33 26.33
CA PHE A 878 -3.07 -18.25 25.45
C PHE A 878 -1.68 -18.49 24.83
N GLN A 879 -0.75 -19.15 25.51
CA GLN A 879 0.55 -19.54 24.96
C GLN A 879 0.44 -20.50 23.76
N MET A 880 -0.65 -21.30 23.69
CA MET A 880 -0.91 -22.16 22.53
C MET A 880 -1.24 -21.33 21.29
N PHE A 881 -2.01 -20.26 21.48
CA PHE A 881 -2.41 -19.35 20.41
C PHE A 881 -1.26 -18.45 19.98
N ASP A 882 -0.32 -18.16 20.88
CA ASP A 882 0.86 -17.34 20.61
C ASP A 882 1.86 -18.03 19.69
N LYS A 883 1.90 -19.35 19.69
CA LYS A 883 2.81 -20.17 18.87
C LYS A 883 2.21 -20.69 17.56
N THR A 884 0.91 -20.43 17.29
CA THR A 884 0.28 -20.81 16.01
C THR A 884 0.59 -19.82 14.92
N ILE A 885 1.46 -20.19 13.99
CA ILE A 885 1.78 -19.44 12.78
C ILE A 885 0.65 -19.64 11.75
N THR A 886 0.05 -18.52 11.33
CA THR A 886 -0.67 -18.26 10.08
C THR A 886 -1.06 -19.45 9.21
N THR A 887 -2.14 -20.14 9.53
CA THR A 887 -2.95 -20.87 8.56
C THR A 887 -4.44 -20.72 8.93
N SER A 888 -5.29 -20.75 7.91
CA SER A 888 -6.74 -20.68 8.03
C SER A 888 -7.37 -21.80 8.88
N GLN A 889 -6.58 -22.76 9.34
CA GLN A 889 -6.94 -23.76 10.33
C GLN A 889 -6.05 -23.61 11.56
N LYS A 890 -6.67 -23.24 12.69
CA LYS A 890 -6.00 -23.12 13.99
C LYS A 890 -5.74 -24.54 14.55
N ASN A 891 -4.54 -25.08 14.28
CA ASN A 891 -4.10 -26.37 14.82
C ASN A 891 -2.77 -26.20 15.53
N ILE A 892 -2.55 -26.90 16.65
CA ILE A 892 -1.25 -26.98 17.32
C ILE A 892 -0.72 -28.40 17.26
N ASN A 893 0.60 -28.55 17.37
CA ASN A 893 1.24 -29.85 17.49
C ASN A 893 1.60 -30.17 18.95
N LEU A 894 2.03 -31.42 19.18
CA LEU A 894 2.42 -31.87 20.51
C LEU A 894 3.56 -31.05 21.13
N GLU A 895 4.50 -30.58 20.33
CA GLU A 895 5.66 -29.84 20.84
C GLU A 895 5.25 -28.42 21.31
N ILE A 896 4.29 -27.78 20.63
CA ILE A 896 3.70 -26.52 21.11
C ILE A 896 3.02 -26.76 22.47
N LEU A 897 2.25 -27.82 22.61
CA LEU A 897 1.58 -28.17 23.87
C LEU A 897 2.60 -28.40 25.00
N LYS A 898 3.64 -29.18 24.77
CA LYS A 898 4.72 -29.44 25.77
C LYS A 898 5.50 -28.17 26.15
N SER A 899 5.60 -27.22 25.26
CA SER A 899 6.38 -25.99 25.48
C SER A 899 5.69 -24.95 26.35
N ILE A 900 4.42 -25.15 26.74
CA ILE A 900 3.69 -24.24 27.63
C ILE A 900 4.34 -24.19 28.98
N LYS A 901 4.58 -22.98 29.48
CA LYS A 901 5.15 -22.76 30.81
C LYS A 901 4.02 -22.56 31.84
N ILE A 902 4.06 -23.31 32.92
CA ILE A 902 3.16 -23.19 34.07
C ILE A 902 3.96 -23.00 35.36
N PRO A 903 3.45 -22.30 36.38
CA PRO A 903 4.11 -22.20 37.69
C PRO A 903 4.22 -23.59 38.36
N ASN A 904 5.29 -23.81 39.11
CA ASN A 904 5.53 -25.01 39.92
C ASN A 904 5.54 -24.66 41.42
N PRO A 905 4.38 -24.39 42.03
CA PRO A 905 4.32 -24.17 43.48
C PRO A 905 4.41 -25.48 44.27
N PRO A 906 4.78 -25.46 45.57
CA PRO A 906 4.68 -26.58 46.45
C PRO A 906 3.28 -27.22 46.46
N ARG A 907 3.21 -28.50 46.73
CA ARG A 907 1.97 -29.30 46.66
C ARG A 907 0.80 -28.73 47.45
N GLU A 908 1.07 -28.23 48.67
CA GLU A 908 0.08 -27.55 49.52
C GLU A 908 -0.56 -26.33 48.86
N ILE A 909 0.24 -25.59 48.07
CA ILE A 909 -0.27 -24.43 47.31
C ILE A 909 -1.07 -24.93 46.09
N GLN A 910 -0.64 -26.03 45.41
CA GLN A 910 -1.43 -26.62 44.33
C GLN A 910 -2.82 -27.05 44.84
N GLU A 911 -2.89 -27.67 46.01
CA GLU A 911 -4.15 -28.07 46.67
C GLU A 911 -5.06 -26.87 46.94
N LYS A 912 -4.52 -25.79 47.47
CA LYS A 912 -5.28 -24.54 47.70
C LYS A 912 -5.83 -23.94 46.41
N ILE A 913 -5.00 -23.90 45.35
CA ILE A 913 -5.44 -23.41 44.03
C ILE A 913 -6.56 -24.27 43.48
N VAL A 914 -6.42 -25.61 43.54
CA VAL A 914 -7.48 -26.52 43.10
C VAL A 914 -8.77 -26.27 43.86
N ALA A 915 -8.70 -26.15 45.21
CA ALA A 915 -9.90 -25.91 46.04
C ALA A 915 -10.58 -24.58 45.74
N GLU A 916 -9.83 -23.54 45.38
CA GLU A 916 -10.44 -22.27 44.94
C GLU A 916 -11.04 -22.39 43.53
N CYS A 917 -10.40 -23.05 42.59
CA CYS A 917 -10.94 -23.25 41.25
C CYS A 917 -12.24 -24.06 41.29
N GLU A 918 -12.33 -25.13 42.16
CA GLU A 918 -13.53 -25.96 42.33
C GLU A 918 -14.74 -25.20 42.92
N LYS A 919 -14.55 -24.03 43.52
CA LYS A 919 -15.66 -23.15 43.95
C LYS A 919 -16.25 -22.32 42.81
N VAL A 920 -15.47 -22.14 41.73
CA VAL A 920 -15.85 -21.29 40.59
C VAL A 920 -16.38 -22.15 39.42
N TYR A 921 -15.83 -23.32 39.22
CA TYR A 921 -16.15 -24.28 38.17
C TYR A 921 -16.83 -25.51 38.73
#